data_6a214005a64d6fec54066c1ceaa20e85
#
_entry.id   6a214005a64d6fec54066c1ceaa20e85
#
_cell.length_a   1.000
_cell.length_b   1.000
_cell.length_c   1.000
_cell.angle_alpha   90.00
_cell.angle_beta   90.00
_cell.angle_gamma   90.00
#
_symmetry.space_group_name_H-M   'P 1'
#
loop_
_entity.id
_entity.type
_entity.pdbx_description
1 polymer ?
#
loop_
_entity_poly.entity_id
_entity_poly.type
_entity_poly.pdbx_seq_one_letter_code
_entity_poly.pdbx_strand_id
1 'polypeptide(L)'
;MEEEEIPSAHVVVVCSTSSLYGNETDRLSLLGFKDAISLDPHQALMSWNDSTHFCDWEGVMCRVKAPHRVTSLNLTSRGLVSANNLTGIIPVSLANIKTLTMISCAYNHIKGNIPSEFANLSSLQYLYAGVNQLAGGDVPPNTCTALPNLQKLELGGNFFIGHIPSSFTNASNLQIIDLSRNNFTGLVPTTIGKLTKLSALNLEDNQLQAHSKQDWEFLDSLGNCSELLVLSISSNRLSGYVPSSVGNLSNQLERLYLGKNQLSGDFPSGIENLRNLIIVSLGQNHFTGVIPEWIGTLKILQQIGLHMNFFTGVIPPSLSNLSQLGVLYLYSNKFIGDIPQSFGNFPMLQELHIANNNLHGRVPMEIFRIPTVSLIDLSFNNLDGQLPTNIGNAKQLVHLVLSSNKLSGDIPNTLGDCGSLEYIELDSNIFSGSIPTSLGSIRGLKVLNISANNLTGSIPTSLGNLQVLEKLDLSFNHLNGEVPTKGIFKNATAMQIDGNQGLCGGVPELHILACFVMPPDSIRNKKSLVLKVVIPIASMVSIGIVIFCFFLRGGKHKRKSISLPSFSTKFPMVSFNDLARATQGFSVSNLIGRGRYSSVYQGKLVEDENEVAVKVFNLETRGAQKSFISECNALRNVRHRNLVPIITVCSSIDSSGNDFKALVYELMPRGDLHKLLYSTPDYEGSSDLNLITIGQRISIVVDVADALEYLHHNNQEALVHCDLKPSNILLNDNMTAHVGDFGLARFKVGSTTSSHGNSSSIAVMGTIGYTAPEYAEGGQVSTAADVYSFGVVLLEIFIRRRPTDDMFKDGLSIVKFTEASFPDRVSEIFDPQLLKELDETPIAFKEKHVHCLLSVLNVGLCCTKTPPGERINMQEVAAQLHGIKDAYLRSSAVASVAVPE
;
A
#
# COMPACT_ATOMS: atom_id res chain seq x y z
N MET A 1 50.92 -2.53 81.60
CA MET A 1 51.56 -1.24 81.75
C MET A 1 50.98 -0.48 80.62
N GLU A 2 50.00 -0.04 81.00
CA GLU A 2 49.20 1.17 81.04
C GLU A 2 48.77 1.57 79.57
N GLU A 3 47.54 1.27 79.33
CA GLU A 3 46.73 1.83 78.18
C GLU A 3 46.20 3.20 78.62
N GLU A 4 46.48 4.22 77.81
CA GLU A 4 45.79 5.53 77.94
C GLU A 4 44.58 5.56 77.09
N GLU A 5 43.41 5.62 77.73
CA GLU A 5 42.13 5.91 77.10
C GLU A 5 42.04 7.37 76.67
N ILE A 6 41.68 7.55 75.34
CA ILE A 6 41.26 8.87 74.80
C ILE A 6 39.74 8.97 74.87
N PRO A 7 39.17 10.00 75.45
CA PRO A 7 37.71 10.15 75.61
C PRO A 7 37.05 10.49 74.25
N SER A 8 36.10 9.66 73.85
CA SER A 8 35.22 9.91 72.72
C SER A 8 34.25 11.06 73.05
N ALA A 9 34.43 12.15 72.29
CA ALA A 9 33.45 13.26 72.29
C ALA A 9 32.21 12.80 71.50
N HIS A 10 31.15 12.49 72.18
CA HIS A 10 29.82 12.37 71.60
C HIS A 10 29.37 13.72 71.08
N VAL A 11 29.47 13.92 69.78
CA VAL A 11 28.73 14.98 69.07
C VAL A 11 27.29 14.51 68.97
N VAL A 12 26.43 14.98 69.83
CA VAL A 12 24.98 14.87 69.73
C VAL A 12 24.54 15.74 68.55
N VAL A 13 24.46 15.16 67.35
CA VAL A 13 23.72 15.79 66.28
C VAL A 13 22.26 15.73 66.65
N VAL A 14 21.77 16.83 67.22
CA VAL A 14 20.33 17.06 67.38
C VAL A 14 19.77 17.23 65.97
N CYS A 15 19.32 16.09 65.39
CA CYS A 15 18.52 16.10 64.17
C CYS A 15 17.19 16.75 64.50
N SER A 16 17.11 18.08 64.38
CA SER A 16 15.86 18.78 64.37
C SER A 16 15.09 18.31 63.16
N THR A 17 14.17 17.37 63.28
CA THR A 17 13.16 17.02 62.30
C THR A 17 12.12 18.15 62.18
N SER A 18 12.58 19.35 61.77
CA SER A 18 11.69 20.42 61.34
C SER A 18 11.55 20.25 59.81
N SER A 19 10.44 19.58 59.42
CA SER A 19 9.74 19.65 58.17
C SER A 19 10.55 20.17 56.96
N LEU A 20 11.32 19.26 56.34
CA LEU A 20 11.83 19.39 54.96
C LEU A 20 10.71 19.34 53.90
N TYR A 21 9.58 19.97 54.19
CA TYR A 21 8.48 20.20 53.24
C TYR A 21 8.48 21.66 52.81
N GLY A 22 9.56 22.09 52.16
CA GLY A 22 9.71 23.39 51.61
C GLY A 22 10.14 23.40 50.14
N ASN A 23 10.47 24.55 49.65
CA ASN A 23 10.97 24.80 48.30
C ASN A 23 12.28 24.02 47.96
N GLU A 24 13.06 23.63 48.96
CA GLU A 24 14.26 22.83 48.74
C GLU A 24 13.96 21.40 48.23
N THR A 25 12.86 20.80 48.72
CA THR A 25 12.42 19.48 48.19
C THR A 25 12.04 19.59 46.73
N ASP A 26 11.40 20.71 46.30
CA ASP A 26 11.08 20.94 44.89
C ASP A 26 12.33 21.06 44.05
N ARG A 27 13.31 21.87 44.51
CA ARG A 27 14.60 22.04 43.83
C ARG A 27 15.36 20.72 43.65
N LEU A 28 15.49 19.93 44.72
CA LEU A 28 16.16 18.63 44.67
C LEU A 28 15.42 17.65 43.75
N SER A 29 14.11 17.69 43.70
CA SER A 29 13.31 16.82 42.82
C SER A 29 13.48 17.20 41.37
N LEU A 30 13.58 18.48 41.03
CA LEU A 30 13.89 18.97 39.68
C LEU A 30 15.32 18.61 39.26
N LEU A 31 16.29 18.79 40.15
CA LEU A 31 17.66 18.32 39.85
C LEU A 31 17.73 16.82 39.64
N GLY A 32 17.02 16.04 40.43
CA GLY A 32 16.89 14.59 40.21
C GLY A 32 16.25 14.26 38.84
N PHE A 33 15.38 15.11 38.31
CA PHE A 33 14.91 14.99 36.92
C PHE A 33 16.03 15.29 35.93
N LYS A 34 16.77 16.39 36.12
CA LYS A 34 17.92 16.74 35.26
C LYS A 34 18.94 15.61 35.21
N ASP A 35 19.26 15.01 36.36
CA ASP A 35 20.25 13.91 36.48
C ASP A 35 19.71 12.61 35.78
N ALA A 36 18.41 12.41 35.70
CA ALA A 36 17.79 11.30 35.00
C ALA A 36 17.74 11.47 33.46
N ILE A 37 18.03 12.68 32.95
CA ILE A 37 18.14 12.95 31.53
C ILE A 37 19.57 12.64 31.09
N SER A 38 19.71 11.68 30.20
CA SER A 38 20.98 11.18 29.70
C SER A 38 21.53 12.00 28.52
N LEU A 39 20.68 12.72 27.80
CA LEU A 39 21.05 13.58 26.67
C LEU A 39 20.08 14.77 26.56
N ASP A 40 20.62 15.98 26.49
CA ASP A 40 19.91 17.23 26.26
C ASP A 40 20.57 18.04 25.11
N PRO A 41 20.27 17.68 23.86
CA PRO A 41 20.96 18.23 22.69
C PRO A 41 20.71 19.73 22.49
N HIS A 42 19.58 20.22 22.95
CA HIS A 42 19.14 21.60 22.78
C HIS A 42 19.35 22.46 24.03
N GLN A 43 20.03 21.89 25.05
CA GLN A 43 20.35 22.55 26.32
C GLN A 43 19.12 23.15 27.04
N ALA A 44 17.95 22.44 26.92
CA ALA A 44 16.70 22.84 27.53
C ALA A 44 16.78 22.94 29.07
N LEU A 45 17.68 22.18 29.69
CA LEU A 45 17.92 22.17 31.13
C LEU A 45 19.17 22.96 31.54
N MET A 46 19.75 23.81 30.66
CA MET A 46 20.94 24.56 30.94
C MET A 46 20.76 25.57 32.08
N SER A 47 19.58 26.19 32.16
CA SER A 47 19.23 27.14 33.23
C SER A 47 19.07 26.48 34.61
N TRP A 48 19.03 25.14 34.70
CA TRP A 48 18.82 24.40 35.94
C TRP A 48 20.15 24.21 36.67
N ASN A 49 20.56 25.24 37.39
CA ASN A 49 21.79 25.28 38.15
C ASN A 49 21.64 26.14 39.42
N ASP A 50 22.64 26.12 40.28
CA ASP A 50 22.58 26.79 41.57
C ASP A 50 22.80 28.33 41.49
N SER A 51 23.05 28.89 40.31
CA SER A 51 23.26 30.33 40.13
C SER A 51 21.94 31.12 40.09
N THR A 52 20.79 30.45 39.85
CA THR A 52 19.47 31.06 39.77
C THR A 52 18.47 30.31 40.63
N HIS A 53 17.43 30.99 41.09
CA HIS A 53 16.36 30.34 41.84
C HIS A 53 15.60 29.36 40.91
N PHE A 54 15.24 28.19 41.41
CA PHE A 54 14.58 27.13 40.57
C PHE A 54 13.26 27.57 39.95
N CYS A 55 12.59 28.60 40.47
CA CYS A 55 11.41 29.18 39.85
C CYS A 55 11.76 30.02 38.59
N ASP A 56 13.02 30.37 38.38
CA ASP A 56 13.50 31.07 37.18
C ASP A 56 14.06 30.08 36.15
N TRP A 57 14.10 28.80 36.46
CA TRP A 57 14.55 27.78 35.52
C TRP A 57 13.58 27.61 34.37
N GLU A 58 14.11 27.46 33.17
CA GLU A 58 13.32 27.29 31.99
C GLU A 58 12.41 26.07 32.12
N GLY A 59 11.12 26.23 31.75
CA GLY A 59 10.11 25.19 31.87
C GLY A 59 9.53 25.01 33.27
N VAL A 60 10.05 25.67 34.29
CA VAL A 60 9.53 25.61 35.67
C VAL A 60 8.64 26.82 35.97
N MET A 61 7.46 26.58 36.51
CA MET A 61 6.57 27.65 37.01
C MET A 61 6.23 27.42 38.45
N CYS A 62 6.34 28.49 39.25
CA CYS A 62 6.06 28.47 40.67
C CYS A 62 4.80 29.29 41.01
N ARG A 63 4.26 29.01 42.19
CA ARG A 63 3.18 29.80 42.80
C ARG A 63 3.69 31.19 43.14
N VAL A 64 2.89 32.21 42.81
CA VAL A 64 3.26 33.63 43.03
C VAL A 64 3.32 34.02 44.53
N LYS A 65 2.47 33.40 45.39
CA LYS A 65 2.45 33.66 46.83
C LYS A 65 3.45 32.74 47.56
N ALA A 66 4.22 33.29 48.50
CA ALA A 66 5.12 32.49 49.34
C ALA A 66 4.35 31.48 50.21
N PRO A 67 4.91 30.28 50.47
CA PRO A 67 6.18 29.80 49.94
C PRO A 67 6.09 29.50 48.43
N HIS A 68 7.13 29.88 47.66
CA HIS A 68 7.21 29.62 46.23
C HIS A 68 7.39 28.12 46.03
N ARG A 69 6.35 27.45 45.58
CA ARG A 69 6.32 26.00 45.26
C ARG A 69 6.10 25.80 43.79
N VAL A 70 6.74 24.82 43.22
CA VAL A 70 6.58 24.43 41.82
C VAL A 70 5.15 23.96 41.57
N THR A 71 4.49 24.55 40.59
CA THR A 71 3.12 24.20 40.18
C THR A 71 3.07 23.59 38.78
N SER A 72 4.06 23.90 37.93
CA SER A 72 4.07 23.39 36.56
C SER A 72 5.50 23.11 36.12
N LEU A 73 5.65 21.99 35.43
CA LEU A 73 6.87 21.60 34.71
C LEU A 73 6.49 21.42 33.25
N ASN A 74 7.06 22.26 32.36
CA ASN A 74 6.81 22.21 30.94
C ASN A 74 8.14 22.09 30.16
N LEU A 75 8.41 20.91 29.65
CA LEU A 75 9.60 20.57 28.88
C LEU A 75 9.26 20.25 27.41
N THR A 76 8.09 20.64 26.94
CA THR A 76 7.74 20.59 25.52
C THR A 76 8.42 21.69 24.75
N SER A 77 8.82 21.40 23.53
CA SER A 77 9.43 22.38 22.63
C SER A 77 8.49 23.58 22.39
N ARG A 78 9.03 24.79 22.45
CA ARG A 78 8.34 26.05 22.15
C ARG A 78 8.38 26.43 20.66
N GLY A 79 8.38 25.50 19.75
CA GLY A 79 8.34 25.80 18.30
C GLY A 79 7.68 24.70 17.52
N LEU A 80 6.93 25.04 16.50
CA LEU A 80 6.16 24.11 15.65
C LEU A 80 7.02 23.05 14.91
N VAL A 81 8.35 23.01 15.09
CA VAL A 81 9.25 22.18 14.28
C VAL A 81 10.39 21.50 15.04
N SER A 82 10.64 21.75 16.33
CA SER A 82 11.75 21.09 17.04
C SER A 82 11.36 20.56 18.40
N ALA A 83 11.38 19.23 18.56
CA ALA A 83 11.37 18.55 19.85
C ALA A 83 12.64 18.92 20.64
N ASN A 84 12.60 18.91 21.98
CA ASN A 84 13.81 19.10 22.78
C ASN A 84 14.78 17.91 22.67
N ASN A 85 14.32 16.77 22.14
CA ASN A 85 15.09 15.54 21.98
C ASN A 85 15.73 15.04 23.29
N LEU A 86 15.09 15.33 24.43
CA LEU A 86 15.53 14.83 25.72
C LEU A 86 15.48 13.32 25.75
N THR A 87 16.56 12.67 26.16
CA THR A 87 16.59 11.23 26.40
C THR A 87 16.86 10.95 27.87
N GLY A 88 16.31 9.88 28.41
CA GLY A 88 16.40 9.52 29.82
C GLY A 88 15.11 8.88 30.30
N ILE A 89 14.83 9.01 31.57
CA ILE A 89 13.62 8.46 32.20
C ILE A 89 12.89 9.54 32.99
N ILE A 90 11.60 9.32 33.28
CA ILE A 90 10.85 10.12 34.26
C ILE A 90 11.19 9.60 35.65
N PRO A 91 11.88 10.35 36.53
CA PRO A 91 12.29 9.85 37.82
C PRO A 91 11.17 9.95 38.84
N VAL A 92 11.21 9.04 39.82
CA VAL A 92 10.30 8.98 40.94
C VAL A 92 10.31 10.26 41.80
N SER A 93 11.45 10.98 41.82
CA SER A 93 11.63 12.21 42.62
C SER A 93 10.60 13.31 42.30
N LEU A 94 10.12 13.38 41.05
CA LEU A 94 9.07 14.34 40.66
C LEU A 94 7.79 14.18 41.49
N ALA A 95 7.49 12.97 41.96
CA ALA A 95 6.34 12.70 42.81
C ALA A 95 6.43 13.34 44.22
N ASN A 96 7.58 13.89 44.60
CA ASN A 96 7.74 14.63 45.86
C ASN A 96 7.19 16.06 45.75
N ILE A 97 7.02 16.61 44.56
CA ILE A 97 6.48 17.98 44.36
C ILE A 97 4.96 17.92 44.37
N LYS A 98 4.37 17.83 45.54
CA LYS A 98 2.91 17.65 45.76
C LYS A 98 2.04 18.78 45.21
N THR A 99 2.63 19.92 44.91
CA THR A 99 1.95 21.10 44.35
C THR A 99 1.88 21.13 42.84
N LEU A 100 2.45 20.15 42.15
CA LEU A 100 2.35 20.06 40.70
C LEU A 100 0.91 19.93 40.24
N THR A 101 0.52 20.82 39.36
CA THR A 101 -0.76 20.81 38.64
C THR A 101 -0.58 20.39 37.18
N MET A 102 0.63 20.61 36.64
CA MET A 102 0.93 20.23 35.26
C MET A 102 2.32 19.63 35.14
N ILE A 103 2.40 18.51 34.43
CA ILE A 103 3.64 17.90 33.92
C ILE A 103 3.50 17.77 32.41
N SER A 104 4.42 18.38 31.66
CA SER A 104 4.48 18.29 30.22
C SER A 104 5.90 17.95 29.77
N CYS A 105 6.07 16.75 29.27
CA CYS A 105 7.33 16.26 28.66
C CYS A 105 7.10 15.68 27.26
N ALA A 106 5.99 16.02 26.62
CA ALA A 106 5.64 15.54 25.28
C ALA A 106 6.69 15.94 24.23
N TYR A 107 6.72 15.21 23.11
CA TYR A 107 7.64 15.43 21.98
C TYR A 107 9.11 15.39 22.39
N ASN A 108 9.51 14.27 23.00
CA ASN A 108 10.89 13.97 23.39
C ASN A 108 11.24 12.50 23.08
N HIS A 109 12.36 12.02 23.56
CA HIS A 109 12.80 10.62 23.46
C HIS A 109 12.94 9.95 24.83
N ILE A 110 12.08 10.33 25.78
CA ILE A 110 12.08 9.82 27.15
C ILE A 110 11.61 8.37 27.13
N LYS A 111 12.30 7.52 27.89
CA LYS A 111 12.10 6.06 27.97
C LYS A 111 11.57 5.64 29.35
N GLY A 112 11.35 4.33 29.48
CA GLY A 112 10.87 3.76 30.74
C GLY A 112 9.39 3.98 31.01
N ASN A 113 8.95 3.86 32.27
CA ASN A 113 7.55 3.94 32.66
C ASN A 113 7.19 5.32 33.25
N ILE A 114 5.90 5.58 33.33
CA ILE A 114 5.36 6.56 34.26
C ILE A 114 5.52 6.00 35.68
N PRO A 115 6.21 6.73 36.60
CA PRO A 115 6.40 6.24 37.97
C PRO A 115 5.06 6.01 38.68
N SER A 116 4.90 4.88 39.35
CA SER A 116 3.71 4.57 40.17
C SER A 116 3.45 5.60 41.25
N GLU A 117 4.50 6.24 41.73
CA GLU A 117 4.48 7.29 42.74
C GLU A 117 3.77 8.58 42.26
N PHE A 118 3.55 8.73 40.97
CA PHE A 118 2.70 9.82 40.43
C PHE A 118 1.29 9.78 40.99
N ALA A 119 0.80 8.61 41.40
CA ALA A 119 -0.43 8.47 42.19
C ALA A 119 -0.46 9.40 43.43
N ASN A 120 0.70 9.81 43.94
CA ASN A 120 0.78 10.75 45.09
C ASN A 120 0.62 12.23 44.71
N LEU A 121 0.51 12.60 43.42
CA LEU A 121 0.37 13.97 42.94
C LEU A 121 -1.08 14.41 42.90
N SER A 122 -1.73 14.48 44.08
CA SER A 122 -3.16 14.77 44.20
C SER A 122 -3.61 16.12 43.60
N SER A 123 -2.67 17.05 43.40
CA SER A 123 -2.93 18.35 42.75
C SER A 123 -2.88 18.29 41.22
N LEU A 124 -2.40 17.20 40.64
CA LEU A 124 -2.15 17.08 39.20
C LEU A 124 -3.45 17.19 38.40
N GLN A 125 -3.48 18.11 37.44
CA GLN A 125 -4.61 18.36 36.53
C GLN A 125 -4.26 17.95 35.09
N TYR A 126 -2.99 18.10 34.67
CA TYR A 126 -2.57 17.90 33.31
C TYR A 126 -1.30 17.04 33.26
N LEU A 127 -1.38 15.90 32.57
CA LEU A 127 -0.24 15.05 32.29
C LEU A 127 -0.11 14.87 30.78
N TYR A 128 0.90 15.52 30.21
CA TYR A 128 1.25 15.48 28.79
C TYR A 128 2.59 14.77 28.62
N ALA A 129 2.56 13.51 28.22
CA ALA A 129 3.75 12.70 27.97
C ALA A 129 3.71 12.02 26.58
N GLY A 130 2.86 12.54 25.70
CA GLY A 130 2.72 12.03 24.32
C GLY A 130 3.97 12.21 23.48
N VAL A 131 4.12 11.38 22.46
CA VAL A 131 5.21 11.37 21.50
C VAL A 131 6.56 11.26 22.20
N ASN A 132 6.79 10.10 22.79
CA ASN A 132 8.02 9.71 23.49
C ASN A 132 8.36 8.24 23.18
N GLN A 133 9.28 7.67 23.94
CA GLN A 133 9.65 6.26 23.90
C GLN A 133 9.31 5.57 25.22
N LEU A 134 8.24 6.02 25.87
CA LEU A 134 7.79 5.40 27.12
C LEU A 134 7.33 3.98 26.84
N ALA A 135 7.98 3.02 27.47
CA ALA A 135 7.74 1.61 27.34
C ALA A 135 8.15 0.93 28.64
N GLY A 136 7.41 -0.01 29.09
CA GLY A 136 7.78 -0.72 30.31
C GLY A 136 6.65 -1.54 30.89
N GLY A 137 5.76 -1.99 30.03
CA GLY A 137 4.63 -2.80 30.44
C GLY A 137 3.32 -2.02 30.54
N ASP A 138 2.41 -2.52 31.33
CA ASP A 138 1.11 -1.90 31.57
C ASP A 138 1.29 -0.53 32.25
N VAL A 139 0.48 0.44 31.87
CA VAL A 139 0.37 1.65 32.69
C VAL A 139 0.01 1.23 34.10
N PRO A 140 0.75 1.70 35.13
CA PRO A 140 0.54 1.20 36.50
C PRO A 140 -0.95 1.31 36.89
N PRO A 141 -1.59 0.21 37.34
CA PRO A 141 -3.04 0.18 37.57
C PRO A 141 -3.56 1.27 38.53
N ASN A 142 -2.70 1.76 39.39
CA ASN A 142 -3.06 2.74 40.44
C ASN A 142 -2.77 4.19 40.00
N THR A 143 -2.27 4.45 38.81
CA THR A 143 -1.83 5.78 38.36
C THR A 143 -2.93 6.84 38.53
N CYS A 144 -4.18 6.53 38.24
CA CYS A 144 -5.31 7.47 38.34
C CYS A 144 -6.17 7.26 39.59
N THR A 145 -5.89 6.25 40.41
CA THR A 145 -6.72 5.98 41.62
C THR A 145 -6.65 7.10 42.62
N ALA A 146 -5.56 7.84 42.70
CA ALA A 146 -5.32 8.94 43.65
C ALA A 146 -5.10 10.29 42.97
N LEU A 147 -5.53 10.48 41.73
CA LEU A 147 -5.45 11.73 40.95
C LEU A 147 -6.84 12.34 40.72
N PRO A 148 -7.58 12.74 41.78
CA PRO A 148 -8.98 13.18 41.65
C PRO A 148 -9.13 14.45 40.82
N ASN A 149 -8.07 15.27 40.70
CA ASN A 149 -8.07 16.53 39.98
C ASN A 149 -7.62 16.43 38.52
N LEU A 150 -7.24 15.21 38.04
CA LEU A 150 -6.75 15.01 36.71
C LEU A 150 -7.86 15.31 35.68
N GLN A 151 -7.58 16.23 34.76
CA GLN A 151 -8.49 16.69 33.70
C GLN A 151 -8.04 16.21 32.33
N LYS A 152 -6.71 16.16 32.09
CA LYS A 152 -6.18 15.71 30.82
C LYS A 152 -5.06 14.69 31.01
N LEU A 153 -5.19 13.60 30.28
CA LEU A 153 -4.23 12.50 30.23
C LEU A 153 -3.86 12.25 28.77
N GLU A 154 -2.69 12.71 28.33
CA GLU A 154 -2.21 12.58 26.97
C GLU A 154 -0.93 11.75 26.96
N LEU A 155 -1.05 10.47 26.62
CA LEU A 155 0.02 9.47 26.51
C LEU A 155 0.19 8.95 25.08
N GLY A 156 -0.46 9.56 24.09
CA GLY A 156 -0.43 9.13 22.71
C GLY A 156 0.97 9.12 22.11
N GLY A 157 1.26 8.20 21.16
CA GLY A 157 2.56 8.10 20.49
C GLY A 157 3.67 7.61 21.44
N ASN A 158 3.46 6.47 22.06
CA ASN A 158 4.42 5.79 22.94
C ASN A 158 4.40 4.26 22.66
N PHE A 159 5.01 3.47 23.53
CA PHE A 159 5.07 2.01 23.41
C PHE A 159 4.36 1.29 24.57
N PHE A 160 3.34 1.87 25.16
CA PHE A 160 2.55 1.23 26.20
C PHE A 160 1.86 -0.03 25.67
N ILE A 161 1.89 -1.10 26.47
CA ILE A 161 1.28 -2.40 26.15
C ILE A 161 0.21 -2.75 27.19
N GLY A 162 -0.43 -3.91 27.03
CA GLY A 162 -1.41 -4.43 27.99
C GLY A 162 -2.78 -3.80 27.84
N HIS A 163 -3.57 -3.85 28.91
CA HIS A 163 -4.96 -3.38 28.89
C HIS A 163 -5.07 -1.92 29.35
N ILE A 164 -6.10 -1.21 28.86
CA ILE A 164 -6.44 0.11 29.39
C ILE A 164 -6.91 -0.08 30.84
N PRO A 165 -6.22 0.53 31.84
CA PRO A 165 -6.57 0.34 33.24
C PRO A 165 -7.96 0.90 33.56
N SER A 166 -8.83 0.09 34.16
CA SER A 166 -10.14 0.55 34.65
C SER A 166 -10.05 1.65 35.72
N SER A 167 -8.91 1.75 36.39
CA SER A 167 -8.63 2.79 37.38
C SER A 167 -8.60 4.22 36.82
N PHE A 168 -8.38 4.38 35.51
CA PHE A 168 -8.49 5.71 34.87
C PHE A 168 -9.83 6.36 35.13
N THR A 169 -10.89 5.56 35.27
CA THR A 169 -12.24 6.06 35.53
C THR A 169 -12.49 6.55 36.95
N ASN A 170 -11.49 6.37 37.85
CA ASN A 170 -11.55 6.93 39.20
C ASN A 170 -11.20 8.44 39.25
N ALA A 171 -10.51 8.93 38.19
CA ALA A 171 -10.26 10.37 38.00
C ALA A 171 -11.50 11.04 37.40
N SER A 172 -12.54 11.27 38.19
CA SER A 172 -13.86 11.73 37.74
C SER A 172 -13.90 13.12 37.09
N ASN A 173 -12.80 13.87 37.17
CA ASN A 173 -12.64 15.15 36.48
C ASN A 173 -12.00 15.08 35.10
N LEU A 174 -11.65 13.85 34.61
CA LEU A 174 -11.08 13.68 33.29
C LEU A 174 -12.02 14.18 32.19
N GLN A 175 -11.47 15.04 31.34
CA GLN A 175 -12.10 15.65 30.19
C GLN A 175 -11.51 15.14 28.89
N ILE A 176 -10.19 14.91 28.86
CA ILE A 176 -9.48 14.43 27.67
C ILE A 176 -8.63 13.21 28.05
N ILE A 177 -8.82 12.14 27.30
CA ILE A 177 -7.98 10.94 27.33
C ILE A 177 -7.45 10.69 25.93
N ASP A 178 -6.13 10.79 25.73
CA ASP A 178 -5.45 10.40 24.51
C ASP A 178 -4.43 9.29 24.80
N LEU A 179 -4.75 8.09 24.35
CA LEU A 179 -3.90 6.89 24.39
C LEU A 179 -3.53 6.41 22.99
N SER A 180 -3.74 7.24 21.98
CA SER A 180 -3.52 6.88 20.58
C SER A 180 -2.08 6.47 20.28
N ARG A 181 -1.86 5.71 19.19
CA ARG A 181 -0.53 5.30 18.74
C ARG A 181 0.30 4.66 19.83
N ASN A 182 -0.26 3.59 20.40
CA ASN A 182 0.36 2.73 21.39
C ASN A 182 0.12 1.24 21.03
N ASN A 183 0.43 0.34 21.94
CA ASN A 183 0.21 -1.10 21.77
C ASN A 183 -0.81 -1.66 22.76
N PHE A 184 -1.79 -0.87 23.18
CA PHE A 184 -2.85 -1.32 24.08
C PHE A 184 -3.67 -2.44 23.44
N THR A 185 -4.00 -3.46 24.23
CA THR A 185 -4.73 -4.66 23.80
C THR A 185 -6.00 -4.88 24.66
N GLY A 186 -6.80 -5.87 24.28
CA GLY A 186 -8.01 -6.25 25.02
C GLY A 186 -9.17 -5.29 24.82
N LEU A 187 -10.05 -5.22 25.81
CA LEU A 187 -11.31 -4.48 25.74
C LEU A 187 -11.17 -3.05 26.29
N VAL A 188 -11.98 -2.13 25.76
CA VAL A 188 -12.17 -0.84 26.41
C VAL A 188 -13.00 -1.05 27.68
N PRO A 189 -12.55 -0.55 28.85
CA PRO A 189 -13.27 -0.76 30.10
C PRO A 189 -14.68 -0.16 30.10
N THR A 190 -15.69 -0.94 30.46
CA THR A 190 -17.08 -0.46 30.55
C THR A 190 -17.27 0.64 31.61
N THR A 191 -16.35 0.71 32.57
CA THR A 191 -16.34 1.76 33.60
C THR A 191 -16.07 3.16 33.03
N ILE A 192 -15.69 3.29 31.74
CA ILE A 192 -15.41 4.59 31.08
C ILE A 192 -16.60 5.56 31.19
N GLY A 193 -17.83 5.06 31.23
CA GLY A 193 -19.03 5.86 31.40
C GLY A 193 -19.17 6.57 32.78
N LYS A 194 -18.26 6.32 33.74
CA LYS A 194 -18.20 7.09 35.00
C LYS A 194 -17.59 8.47 34.80
N LEU A 195 -16.90 8.70 33.65
CA LEU A 195 -16.27 9.97 33.33
C LEU A 195 -17.29 10.94 32.68
N THR A 196 -18.24 11.42 33.43
CA THR A 196 -19.34 12.25 32.93
C THR A 196 -18.91 13.57 32.29
N LYS A 197 -17.69 14.05 32.58
CA LYS A 197 -17.07 15.26 32.02
C LYS A 197 -16.18 14.99 30.80
N LEU A 198 -16.13 13.72 30.35
CA LEU A 198 -15.28 13.35 29.23
C LEU A 198 -15.74 14.02 27.94
N SER A 199 -14.91 14.87 27.35
CA SER A 199 -15.18 15.59 26.11
C SER A 199 -14.42 14.97 24.90
N ALA A 200 -13.27 14.31 25.14
CA ALA A 200 -12.56 13.63 24.06
C ALA A 200 -11.95 12.30 24.55
N LEU A 201 -12.22 11.24 23.80
CA LEU A 201 -11.61 9.93 23.97
C LEU A 201 -10.93 9.53 22.66
N ASN A 202 -9.60 9.51 22.69
CA ASN A 202 -8.77 9.08 21.56
C ASN A 202 -8.01 7.80 21.89
N LEU A 203 -8.41 6.70 21.27
CA LEU A 203 -7.81 5.37 21.39
C LEU A 203 -7.27 4.88 20.04
N GLU A 204 -7.12 5.77 19.07
CA GLU A 204 -6.70 5.46 17.70
C GLU A 204 -5.34 4.78 17.67
N ASP A 205 -5.15 3.89 16.69
CA ASP A 205 -3.89 3.21 16.39
C ASP A 205 -3.34 2.43 17.60
N ASN A 206 -4.11 1.40 17.97
CA ASN A 206 -3.82 0.43 19.03
C ASN A 206 -4.20 -1.00 18.56
N GLN A 207 -4.25 -1.94 19.48
CA GLN A 207 -4.64 -3.33 19.22
C GLN A 207 -5.89 -3.73 20.01
N LEU A 208 -6.77 -2.78 20.32
CA LEU A 208 -7.99 -3.00 21.07
C LEU A 208 -8.95 -3.89 20.29
N GLN A 209 -9.73 -4.69 20.99
CA GLN A 209 -10.62 -5.70 20.44
C GLN A 209 -12.04 -5.51 20.94
N ALA A 210 -13.02 -5.89 20.13
CA ALA A 210 -14.41 -6.12 20.48
C ALA A 210 -14.99 -7.06 19.41
N HIS A 211 -15.48 -8.22 19.80
CA HIS A 211 -16.00 -9.25 18.90
C HIS A 211 -17.44 -9.61 19.20
N SER A 212 -17.83 -9.56 20.47
CA SER A 212 -19.16 -9.91 20.94
C SER A 212 -19.96 -8.68 21.37
N LYS A 213 -21.27 -8.84 21.51
CA LYS A 213 -22.13 -7.75 22.03
C LYS A 213 -21.66 -7.24 23.40
N GLN A 214 -21.17 -8.10 24.25
CA GLN A 214 -20.65 -7.75 25.57
C GLN A 214 -19.40 -6.88 25.48
N ASP A 215 -18.54 -7.12 24.49
CA ASP A 215 -17.31 -6.34 24.33
C ASP A 215 -17.63 -4.89 23.92
N TRP A 216 -18.81 -4.65 23.34
CA TRP A 216 -19.31 -3.33 22.95
C TRP A 216 -20.04 -2.56 24.04
N GLU A 217 -20.20 -3.15 25.27
CA GLU A 217 -20.87 -2.47 26.37
C GLU A 217 -20.19 -1.16 26.82
N PHE A 218 -18.91 -0.98 26.49
CA PHE A 218 -18.23 0.29 26.72
C PHE A 218 -18.89 1.43 25.92
N LEU A 219 -19.38 1.15 24.71
CA LEU A 219 -20.07 2.15 23.87
C LEU A 219 -21.40 2.56 24.50
N ASP A 220 -22.13 1.60 25.07
CA ASP A 220 -23.36 1.86 25.83
C ASP A 220 -23.06 2.73 27.04
N SER A 221 -21.96 2.44 27.76
CA SER A 221 -21.55 3.21 28.94
C SER A 221 -21.12 4.64 28.62
N LEU A 222 -20.49 4.86 27.42
CA LEU A 222 -20.16 6.21 26.97
C LEU A 222 -21.36 7.11 26.72
N GLY A 223 -22.57 6.55 26.63
CA GLY A 223 -23.83 7.34 26.65
C GLY A 223 -24.01 8.20 27.90
N ASN A 224 -23.32 7.87 29.01
CA ASN A 224 -23.33 8.68 30.23
C ASN A 224 -22.40 9.92 30.16
N CYS A 225 -21.48 9.96 29.17
CA CYS A 225 -20.55 11.07 28.96
C CYS A 225 -21.22 12.17 28.12
N SER A 226 -22.08 12.95 28.71
CA SER A 226 -22.93 13.95 28.01
C SER A 226 -22.17 15.11 27.37
N GLU A 227 -20.89 15.31 27.75
CA GLU A 227 -20.00 16.35 27.20
C GLU A 227 -19.10 15.81 26.07
N LEU A 228 -19.29 14.54 25.66
CA LEU A 228 -18.41 13.90 24.65
C LEU A 228 -18.59 14.56 23.27
N LEU A 229 -17.53 15.16 22.77
CA LEU A 229 -17.42 15.82 21.44
C LEU A 229 -16.68 14.97 20.43
N VAL A 230 -15.67 14.20 20.88
CA VAL A 230 -14.78 13.43 20.01
C VAL A 230 -14.63 12.00 20.51
N LEU A 231 -14.94 11.05 19.67
CA LEU A 231 -14.64 9.62 19.88
C LEU A 231 -13.81 9.08 18.71
N SER A 232 -12.57 8.70 18.95
CA SER A 232 -11.71 7.99 17.98
C SER A 232 -11.31 6.63 18.54
N ILE A 233 -11.74 5.58 17.83
CA ILE A 233 -11.32 4.18 18.03
C ILE A 233 -10.83 3.58 16.71
N SER A 234 -10.41 4.44 15.77
CA SER A 234 -9.87 4.04 14.47
C SER A 234 -8.58 3.24 14.62
N SER A 235 -8.21 2.50 13.56
CA SER A 235 -6.94 1.75 13.53
C SER A 235 -6.77 0.82 14.73
N ASN A 236 -7.77 -0.03 14.96
CA ASN A 236 -7.76 -1.06 16.00
C ASN A 236 -8.17 -2.42 15.41
N ARG A 237 -8.47 -3.39 16.27
CA ARG A 237 -8.93 -4.74 15.88
C ARG A 237 -10.38 -5.00 16.25
N LEU A 238 -11.19 -3.93 16.27
CA LEU A 238 -12.62 -4.03 16.57
C LEU A 238 -13.34 -4.73 15.43
N SER A 239 -14.23 -5.66 15.74
CA SER A 239 -14.94 -6.46 14.74
C SER A 239 -16.42 -6.62 15.04
N GLY A 240 -17.16 -7.20 14.10
CA GLY A 240 -18.60 -7.40 14.24
C GLY A 240 -19.40 -6.15 13.93
N TYR A 241 -20.63 -6.13 14.42
CA TYR A 241 -21.59 -5.06 14.14
C TYR A 241 -21.44 -3.92 15.14
N VAL A 242 -21.43 -2.68 14.65
CA VAL A 242 -21.53 -1.52 15.53
C VAL A 242 -22.93 -1.49 16.13
N PRO A 243 -23.08 -1.52 17.47
CA PRO A 243 -24.40 -1.51 18.09
C PRO A 243 -25.19 -0.24 17.77
N SER A 244 -26.51 -0.36 17.67
CA SER A 244 -27.40 0.81 17.48
C SER A 244 -27.31 1.83 18.61
N SER A 245 -26.83 1.43 19.79
CA SER A 245 -26.53 2.29 20.94
C SER A 245 -25.45 3.35 20.66
N VAL A 246 -24.72 3.28 19.54
CA VAL A 246 -23.91 4.41 19.07
C VAL A 246 -24.72 5.71 18.99
N GLY A 247 -26.03 5.61 18.74
CA GLY A 247 -26.96 6.74 18.75
C GLY A 247 -27.30 7.28 20.12
N ASN A 248 -26.89 6.62 21.20
CA ASN A 248 -27.06 7.09 22.60
C ASN A 248 -25.83 7.86 23.11
N LEU A 249 -24.78 7.97 22.30
CA LEU A 249 -23.65 8.86 22.61
C LEU A 249 -24.12 10.28 22.74
N SER A 250 -23.26 11.12 23.33
CA SER A 250 -23.59 12.55 23.53
C SER A 250 -24.22 13.16 22.28
N ASN A 251 -25.32 13.83 22.44
CA ASN A 251 -25.94 14.61 21.37
C ASN A 251 -25.09 15.82 20.93
N GLN A 252 -24.02 16.12 21.66
CA GLN A 252 -23.02 17.13 21.29
C GLN A 252 -21.87 16.53 20.47
N LEU A 253 -21.87 15.20 20.19
CA LEU A 253 -20.78 14.54 19.47
C LEU A 253 -20.58 15.18 18.09
N GLU A 254 -19.37 15.70 17.87
CA GLU A 254 -18.96 16.34 16.63
C GLU A 254 -18.17 15.41 15.71
N ARG A 255 -17.37 14.51 16.30
CA ARG A 255 -16.43 13.68 15.53
C ARG A 255 -16.47 12.24 15.97
N LEU A 256 -16.78 11.36 15.03
CA LEU A 256 -16.82 9.90 15.21
C LEU A 256 -15.88 9.22 14.22
N TYR A 257 -14.81 8.62 14.75
CA TYR A 257 -13.82 7.90 13.95
C TYR A 257 -13.81 6.42 14.32
N LEU A 258 -14.31 5.58 13.41
CA LEU A 258 -14.36 4.11 13.51
C LEU A 258 -13.54 3.42 12.41
N GLY A 259 -12.83 4.19 11.59
CA GLY A 259 -12.12 3.71 10.40
C GLY A 259 -11.00 2.72 10.73
N LYS A 260 -10.57 1.96 9.72
CA LYS A 260 -9.44 1.03 9.81
C LYS A 260 -9.57 0.05 10.97
N ASN A 261 -10.66 -0.72 10.91
CA ASN A 261 -11.01 -1.80 11.82
C ASN A 261 -11.50 -3.02 11.02
N GLN A 262 -12.14 -3.98 11.68
CA GLN A 262 -12.77 -5.14 11.05
C GLN A 262 -14.30 -5.10 11.22
N LEU A 263 -14.87 -3.90 11.34
CA LEU A 263 -16.30 -3.68 11.55
C LEU A 263 -17.10 -4.13 10.34
N SER A 264 -18.26 -4.72 10.58
CA SER A 264 -19.11 -5.31 9.54
C SER A 264 -20.58 -4.96 9.72
N GLY A 265 -21.42 -5.47 8.82
CA GLY A 265 -22.83 -5.18 8.81
C GLY A 265 -23.19 -3.94 8.03
N ASP A 266 -24.43 -3.49 8.19
CA ASP A 266 -24.94 -2.34 7.49
C ASP A 266 -24.48 -1.03 8.13
N PHE A 267 -24.77 0.10 7.46
CA PHE A 267 -24.50 1.42 7.98
C PHE A 267 -25.15 1.58 9.37
N PRO A 268 -24.38 1.96 10.43
CA PRO A 268 -24.91 1.99 11.79
C PRO A 268 -26.08 2.99 11.94
N SER A 269 -27.30 2.47 12.09
CA SER A 269 -28.52 3.27 12.11
C SER A 269 -28.59 4.28 13.24
N GLY A 270 -27.94 4.00 14.38
CA GLY A 270 -27.89 4.93 15.51
C GLY A 270 -27.27 6.29 15.20
N ILE A 271 -26.40 6.36 14.17
CA ILE A 271 -25.76 7.62 13.74
C ILE A 271 -26.80 8.69 13.34
N GLU A 272 -28.00 8.31 12.94
CA GLU A 272 -29.10 9.23 12.62
C GLU A 272 -29.44 10.21 13.79
N ASN A 273 -29.24 9.76 15.02
CA ASN A 273 -29.54 10.57 16.21
C ASN A 273 -28.47 11.61 16.52
N LEU A 274 -27.24 11.45 15.96
CA LEU A 274 -26.08 12.30 16.27
C LEU A 274 -26.08 13.56 15.37
N ARG A 275 -27.01 14.44 15.56
CA ARG A 275 -27.27 15.58 14.65
C ARG A 275 -26.19 16.65 14.63
N ASN A 276 -25.28 16.64 15.62
CA ASN A 276 -24.18 17.60 15.72
C ASN A 276 -22.88 17.05 15.12
N LEU A 277 -22.92 15.88 14.41
CA LEU A 277 -21.75 15.36 13.73
C LEU A 277 -21.26 16.31 12.63
N ILE A 278 -19.98 16.64 12.73
CA ILE A 278 -19.19 17.36 11.74
C ILE A 278 -18.39 16.37 10.89
N ILE A 279 -17.85 15.31 11.52
CA ILE A 279 -17.05 14.28 10.84
C ILE A 279 -17.55 12.89 11.23
N VAL A 280 -17.80 12.06 10.23
CA VAL A 280 -18.01 10.62 10.40
C VAL A 280 -17.04 9.84 9.48
N SER A 281 -16.24 8.96 10.07
CA SER A 281 -15.29 8.13 9.36
C SER A 281 -15.51 6.66 9.70
N LEU A 282 -15.99 5.88 8.71
CA LEU A 282 -16.18 4.43 8.74
C LEU A 282 -15.27 3.72 7.75
N GLY A 283 -14.37 4.44 7.07
CA GLY A 283 -13.53 3.92 6.01
C GLY A 283 -12.62 2.77 6.46
N GLN A 284 -12.20 1.92 5.51
CA GLN A 284 -11.32 0.77 5.77
C GLN A 284 -11.90 -0.21 6.80
N ASN A 285 -13.06 -0.76 6.48
CA ASN A 285 -13.78 -1.75 7.27
C ASN A 285 -14.44 -2.80 6.36
N HIS A 286 -15.36 -3.58 6.90
CA HIS A 286 -16.12 -4.59 6.16
C HIS A 286 -17.62 -4.26 6.12
N PHE A 287 -17.99 -2.99 6.19
CA PHE A 287 -19.40 -2.58 6.11
C PHE A 287 -20.03 -2.97 4.79
N THR A 288 -21.30 -3.35 4.84
CA THR A 288 -22.13 -3.80 3.71
C THR A 288 -23.41 -2.95 3.59
N GLY A 289 -24.36 -3.39 2.77
CA GLY A 289 -25.65 -2.70 2.63
C GLY A 289 -25.53 -1.39 1.85
N VAL A 290 -26.44 -0.48 2.09
CA VAL A 290 -26.59 0.78 1.36
C VAL A 290 -26.37 1.99 2.26
N ILE A 291 -26.01 3.14 1.69
CA ILE A 291 -26.04 4.40 2.40
C ILE A 291 -27.51 4.80 2.59
N PRO A 292 -27.99 4.99 3.83
CA PRO A 292 -29.38 5.28 4.06
C PRO A 292 -29.74 6.73 3.69
N GLU A 293 -30.98 6.96 3.22
CA GLU A 293 -31.45 8.28 2.81
C GLU A 293 -31.48 9.32 3.96
N TRP A 294 -31.63 8.85 5.21
CA TRP A 294 -31.61 9.75 6.38
C TRP A 294 -30.27 10.46 6.57
N ILE A 295 -29.18 9.99 5.94
CA ILE A 295 -27.86 10.66 6.03
C ILE A 295 -27.95 12.15 5.68
N GLY A 296 -28.82 12.49 4.72
CA GLY A 296 -29.10 13.88 4.30
C GLY A 296 -29.75 14.76 5.38
N THR A 297 -30.06 14.23 6.56
CA THR A 297 -30.62 15.01 7.70
C THR A 297 -29.52 15.60 8.58
N LEU A 298 -28.29 15.12 8.50
CA LEU A 298 -27.13 15.58 9.29
C LEU A 298 -26.52 16.86 8.71
N LYS A 299 -27.24 17.97 8.77
CA LYS A 299 -27.02 19.21 7.99
C LYS A 299 -25.68 19.89 8.20
N ILE A 300 -25.03 19.70 9.34
CA ILE A 300 -23.74 20.32 9.66
C ILE A 300 -22.53 19.42 9.36
N LEU A 301 -22.78 18.24 8.79
CA LEU A 301 -21.73 17.29 8.44
C LEU A 301 -20.85 17.88 7.34
N GLN A 302 -19.54 17.94 7.61
CA GLN A 302 -18.52 18.50 6.74
C GLN A 302 -17.69 17.43 6.04
N GLN A 303 -17.54 16.26 6.69
CA GLN A 303 -16.77 15.16 6.12
C GLN A 303 -17.44 13.81 6.33
N ILE A 304 -17.53 13.04 5.24
CA ILE A 304 -17.98 11.64 5.25
C ILE A 304 -16.89 10.76 4.65
N GLY A 305 -16.42 9.78 5.43
CA GLY A 305 -15.47 8.77 4.99
C GLY A 305 -16.07 7.36 5.06
N LEU A 306 -16.47 6.81 3.91
CA LEU A 306 -16.99 5.43 3.77
C LEU A 306 -16.10 4.56 2.88
N HIS A 307 -14.95 5.07 2.47
CA HIS A 307 -14.05 4.43 1.51
C HIS A 307 -13.55 3.07 1.98
N MET A 308 -13.15 2.22 1.03
CA MET A 308 -12.57 0.89 1.29
C MET A 308 -13.47 0.04 2.21
N ASN A 309 -14.71 -0.21 1.75
CA ASN A 309 -15.71 -1.05 2.37
C ASN A 309 -16.40 -1.93 1.29
N PHE A 310 -17.50 -2.54 1.64
CA PHE A 310 -18.32 -3.35 0.74
C PHE A 310 -19.73 -2.78 0.55
N PHE A 311 -19.92 -1.47 0.74
CA PHE A 311 -21.20 -0.82 0.50
C PHE A 311 -21.66 -1.03 -0.94
N THR A 312 -22.98 -1.22 -1.09
CA THR A 312 -23.65 -1.55 -2.35
C THR A 312 -24.80 -0.57 -2.65
N GLY A 313 -25.55 -0.83 -3.71
CA GLY A 313 -26.71 -0.01 -4.08
C GLY A 313 -26.31 1.31 -4.71
N VAL A 314 -27.29 2.19 -4.87
CA VAL A 314 -27.07 3.50 -5.46
C VAL A 314 -26.59 4.51 -4.43
N ILE A 315 -25.83 5.49 -4.88
CA ILE A 315 -25.45 6.64 -4.04
C ILE A 315 -26.72 7.48 -3.83
N PRO A 316 -27.18 7.70 -2.59
CA PRO A 316 -28.46 8.36 -2.36
C PRO A 316 -28.40 9.85 -2.72
N PRO A 317 -29.38 10.36 -3.49
CA PRO A 317 -29.48 11.78 -3.81
C PRO A 317 -29.57 12.71 -2.59
N SER A 318 -30.07 12.20 -1.46
CA SER A 318 -30.17 12.94 -0.21
C SER A 318 -28.85 13.42 0.37
N LEU A 319 -27.72 12.83 -0.02
CA LEU A 319 -26.38 13.36 0.33
C LEU A 319 -26.24 14.83 -0.05
N SER A 320 -26.83 15.25 -1.18
CA SER A 320 -26.79 16.66 -1.62
C SER A 320 -27.52 17.64 -0.70
N ASN A 321 -28.29 17.14 0.27
CA ASN A 321 -28.92 17.96 1.31
C ASN A 321 -27.94 18.38 2.41
N LEU A 322 -26.71 17.88 2.43
CA LEU A 322 -25.66 18.21 3.40
C LEU A 322 -25.01 19.54 3.01
N SER A 323 -25.57 20.65 3.51
CA SER A 323 -25.18 22.00 3.08
C SER A 323 -23.76 22.42 3.49
N GLN A 324 -23.14 21.73 4.45
CA GLN A 324 -21.78 22.01 4.93
C GLN A 324 -20.76 21.01 4.43
N LEU A 325 -21.15 20.01 3.63
CA LEU A 325 -20.25 18.94 3.21
C LEU A 325 -19.13 19.48 2.32
N GLY A 326 -17.90 19.35 2.80
CA GLY A 326 -16.67 19.71 2.09
C GLY A 326 -15.96 18.52 1.49
N VAL A 327 -16.04 17.34 2.13
CA VAL A 327 -15.29 16.16 1.72
C VAL A 327 -16.16 14.90 1.72
N LEU A 328 -16.19 14.20 0.58
CA LEU A 328 -16.96 12.98 0.39
C LEU A 328 -16.07 11.85 -0.15
N TYR A 329 -15.74 10.87 0.71
CA TYR A 329 -14.93 9.69 0.37
C TYR A 329 -15.78 8.42 0.30
N LEU A 330 -16.13 7.99 -0.90
CA LEU A 330 -16.89 6.76 -1.19
C LEU A 330 -16.07 5.74 -2.01
N TYR A 331 -14.81 6.02 -2.27
CA TYR A 331 -13.98 5.19 -3.16
C TYR A 331 -13.76 3.77 -2.62
N SER A 332 -13.47 2.84 -3.52
CA SER A 332 -13.23 1.43 -3.19
C SER A 332 -14.39 0.78 -2.44
N ASN A 333 -15.56 0.80 -3.07
CA ASN A 333 -16.78 0.13 -2.63
C ASN A 333 -17.41 -0.64 -3.80
N LYS A 334 -18.69 -1.01 -3.67
CA LYS A 334 -19.46 -1.72 -4.69
C LYS A 334 -20.72 -0.92 -5.12
N PHE A 335 -20.65 0.41 -5.07
CA PHE A 335 -21.76 1.26 -5.49
C PHE A 335 -22.06 1.06 -6.96
N ILE A 336 -23.37 1.06 -7.30
CA ILE A 336 -23.90 0.90 -8.65
C ILE A 336 -24.80 2.09 -9.03
N GLY A 337 -25.29 2.12 -10.25
CA GLY A 337 -26.16 3.20 -10.74
C GLY A 337 -25.40 4.44 -11.17
N ASP A 338 -26.13 5.51 -11.36
CA ASP A 338 -25.60 6.78 -11.84
C ASP A 338 -25.10 7.66 -10.70
N ILE A 339 -24.17 8.57 -11.01
CA ILE A 339 -23.80 9.66 -10.11
C ILE A 339 -25.00 10.62 -10.02
N PRO A 340 -25.53 10.95 -8.82
CA PRO A 340 -26.72 11.78 -8.70
C PRO A 340 -26.50 13.19 -9.27
N GLN A 341 -27.39 13.64 -10.16
CA GLN A 341 -27.36 15.01 -10.70
C GLN A 341 -27.48 16.08 -9.60
N SER A 342 -28.18 15.73 -8.50
CA SER A 342 -28.31 16.59 -7.33
C SER A 342 -26.99 16.97 -6.66
N PHE A 343 -25.90 16.26 -6.97
CA PHE A 343 -24.57 16.61 -6.44
C PHE A 343 -24.13 18.01 -6.87
N GLY A 344 -24.62 18.51 -8.01
CA GLY A 344 -24.41 19.91 -8.39
C GLY A 344 -24.98 20.95 -7.39
N ASN A 345 -25.81 20.53 -6.43
CA ASN A 345 -26.38 21.41 -5.41
C ASN A 345 -25.51 21.53 -4.15
N PHE A 346 -24.37 20.82 -4.06
CA PHE A 346 -23.45 21.00 -2.94
C PHE A 346 -22.85 22.40 -2.95
N PRO A 347 -23.07 23.24 -1.90
CA PRO A 347 -22.55 24.59 -1.89
C PRO A 347 -21.08 24.70 -1.47
N MET A 348 -20.56 23.69 -0.73
CA MET A 348 -19.27 23.76 -0.04
C MET A 348 -18.35 22.59 -0.39
N LEU A 349 -18.76 21.66 -1.27
CA LEU A 349 -17.98 20.46 -1.57
C LEU A 349 -16.67 20.82 -2.29
N GLN A 350 -15.56 20.42 -1.69
CA GLN A 350 -14.21 20.63 -2.19
C GLN A 350 -13.62 19.35 -2.81
N GLU A 351 -13.89 18.20 -2.18
CA GLU A 351 -13.34 16.93 -2.61
C GLU A 351 -14.43 15.88 -2.81
N LEU A 352 -14.49 15.33 -4.01
CA LEU A 352 -15.39 14.26 -4.42
C LEU A 352 -14.57 13.04 -4.87
N HIS A 353 -14.45 12.03 -4.00
CA HIS A 353 -13.76 10.79 -4.31
C HIS A 353 -14.74 9.62 -4.34
N ILE A 354 -15.13 9.17 -5.51
CA ILE A 354 -16.00 8.01 -5.73
C ILE A 354 -15.36 6.96 -6.66
N ALA A 355 -14.05 6.99 -6.76
CA ALA A 355 -13.26 6.07 -7.56
C ALA A 355 -13.42 4.61 -7.10
N ASN A 356 -13.10 3.68 -8.00
CA ASN A 356 -13.08 2.26 -7.68
C ASN A 356 -14.42 1.73 -7.16
N ASN A 357 -15.46 1.92 -7.99
CA ASN A 357 -16.82 1.43 -7.77
C ASN A 357 -17.38 0.77 -9.05
N ASN A 358 -18.67 0.42 -9.07
CA ASN A 358 -19.34 -0.13 -10.24
C ASN A 358 -20.37 0.86 -10.84
N LEU A 359 -20.10 2.18 -10.70
CA LEU A 359 -20.98 3.22 -11.21
C LEU A 359 -20.98 3.21 -12.74
N HIS A 360 -22.12 3.48 -13.34
CA HIS A 360 -22.31 3.55 -14.79
C HIS A 360 -23.04 4.84 -15.20
N GLY A 361 -23.36 4.96 -16.50
CA GLY A 361 -24.01 6.14 -17.03
C GLY A 361 -23.04 7.32 -17.18
N ARG A 362 -23.59 8.50 -17.43
CA ARG A 362 -22.81 9.67 -17.81
C ARG A 362 -22.30 10.44 -16.59
N VAL A 363 -21.17 11.12 -16.78
CA VAL A 363 -20.72 12.13 -15.81
C VAL A 363 -21.73 13.29 -15.81
N PRO A 364 -22.43 13.57 -14.68
CA PRO A 364 -23.42 14.63 -14.64
C PRO A 364 -22.78 16.01 -14.85
N MET A 365 -23.32 16.80 -15.76
CA MET A 365 -22.80 18.14 -15.99
C MET A 365 -22.93 19.06 -14.77
N GLU A 366 -23.82 18.74 -13.85
CA GLU A 366 -24.10 19.50 -12.64
C GLU A 366 -22.91 19.53 -11.68
N ILE A 367 -22.08 18.47 -11.62
CA ILE A 367 -20.94 18.42 -10.69
C ILE A 367 -19.89 19.51 -11.01
N PHE A 368 -19.80 19.96 -12.27
CA PHE A 368 -18.92 21.05 -12.67
C PHE A 368 -19.48 22.44 -12.38
N ARG A 369 -20.68 22.52 -11.77
CA ARG A 369 -21.28 23.78 -11.27
C ARG A 369 -20.99 24.00 -9.80
N ILE A 370 -20.44 23.00 -9.08
CA ILE A 370 -20.07 23.13 -7.66
C ILE A 370 -18.98 24.21 -7.55
N PRO A 371 -19.24 25.32 -6.82
CA PRO A 371 -18.37 26.50 -6.89
C PRO A 371 -17.01 26.29 -6.21
N THR A 372 -16.93 25.39 -5.27
CA THR A 372 -15.77 25.16 -4.38
C THR A 372 -14.97 23.91 -4.73
N VAL A 373 -15.43 23.12 -5.71
CA VAL A 373 -14.80 21.83 -6.02
C VAL A 373 -13.38 22.02 -6.53
N SER A 374 -12.44 21.43 -5.83
CA SER A 374 -11.01 21.42 -6.16
C SER A 374 -10.52 20.06 -6.64
N LEU A 375 -11.19 18.97 -6.22
CA LEU A 375 -10.83 17.62 -6.62
C LEU A 375 -12.08 16.81 -6.99
N ILE A 376 -12.03 16.18 -8.17
CA ILE A 376 -13.01 15.20 -8.64
C ILE A 376 -12.24 13.96 -9.07
N ASP A 377 -12.45 12.85 -8.34
CA ASP A 377 -11.92 11.53 -8.69
C ASP A 377 -13.07 10.52 -8.89
N LEU A 378 -13.33 10.21 -10.17
CA LEU A 378 -14.32 9.23 -10.61
C LEU A 378 -13.66 8.01 -11.27
N SER A 379 -12.35 7.86 -11.11
CA SER A 379 -11.57 6.84 -11.80
C SER A 379 -12.03 5.42 -11.45
N PHE A 380 -11.70 4.48 -12.30
CA PHE A 380 -12.00 3.08 -12.06
C PHE A 380 -13.49 2.81 -11.79
N ASN A 381 -14.34 3.23 -12.73
CA ASN A 381 -15.78 2.95 -12.76
C ASN A 381 -16.19 2.42 -14.14
N ASN A 382 -17.48 2.35 -14.41
CA ASN A 382 -18.04 1.98 -15.71
C ASN A 382 -18.73 3.18 -16.40
N LEU A 383 -18.34 4.40 -16.06
CA LEU A 383 -18.94 5.64 -16.61
C LEU A 383 -18.72 5.72 -18.13
N ASP A 384 -19.76 6.14 -18.85
CA ASP A 384 -19.78 6.19 -20.30
C ASP A 384 -20.21 7.56 -20.85
N GLY A 385 -20.35 7.65 -22.18
CA GLY A 385 -20.75 8.86 -22.87
C GLY A 385 -19.65 9.91 -22.93
N GLN A 386 -20.05 11.12 -23.30
CA GLN A 386 -19.13 12.23 -23.51
C GLN A 386 -18.91 13.04 -22.23
N LEU A 387 -17.70 13.56 -22.08
CA LEU A 387 -17.40 14.51 -21.01
C LEU A 387 -18.15 15.83 -21.28
N PRO A 388 -18.91 16.35 -20.30
CA PRO A 388 -19.74 17.55 -20.49
C PRO A 388 -18.92 18.79 -20.83
N THR A 389 -19.38 19.58 -21.82
CA THR A 389 -18.70 20.82 -22.26
C THR A 389 -18.71 21.94 -21.22
N ASN A 390 -19.60 21.86 -20.22
CA ASN A 390 -19.63 22.81 -19.11
C ASN A 390 -18.56 22.57 -18.01
N ILE A 391 -17.66 21.60 -18.22
CA ILE A 391 -16.52 21.37 -17.35
C ILE A 391 -15.69 22.64 -17.11
N GLY A 392 -15.61 23.50 -18.10
CA GLY A 392 -14.93 24.80 -17.99
C GLY A 392 -15.51 25.78 -16.96
N ASN A 393 -16.66 25.44 -16.32
CA ASN A 393 -17.22 26.24 -15.23
C ASN A 393 -16.51 25.96 -13.89
N ALA A 394 -15.86 24.82 -13.74
CA ALA A 394 -15.17 24.43 -12.51
C ALA A 394 -13.82 25.17 -12.36
N LYS A 395 -13.88 26.48 -12.09
CA LYS A 395 -12.67 27.34 -12.06
C LYS A 395 -11.72 27.05 -10.90
N GLN A 396 -12.19 26.42 -9.83
CA GLN A 396 -11.38 26.04 -8.66
C GLN A 396 -10.80 24.64 -8.78
N LEU A 397 -11.14 23.88 -9.83
CA LEU A 397 -10.72 22.50 -10.00
C LEU A 397 -9.20 22.42 -10.20
N VAL A 398 -8.54 21.67 -9.31
CA VAL A 398 -7.09 21.42 -9.29
C VAL A 398 -6.78 20.02 -9.79
N HIS A 399 -7.57 19.03 -9.39
CA HIS A 399 -7.41 17.63 -9.75
C HIS A 399 -8.65 17.10 -10.46
N LEU A 400 -8.47 16.61 -11.68
CA LEU A 400 -9.49 15.89 -12.44
C LEU A 400 -8.98 14.51 -12.79
N VAL A 401 -9.55 13.47 -12.16
CA VAL A 401 -9.15 12.08 -12.35
C VAL A 401 -10.35 11.26 -12.83
N LEU A 402 -10.35 10.89 -14.11
CA LEU A 402 -11.41 10.11 -14.78
C LEU A 402 -10.87 8.81 -15.39
N SER A 403 -9.65 8.41 -15.04
CA SER A 403 -8.94 7.25 -15.58
C SER A 403 -9.74 5.95 -15.46
N SER A 404 -9.52 5.03 -16.38
CA SER A 404 -10.13 3.68 -16.34
C SER A 404 -11.66 3.71 -16.25
N ASN A 405 -12.29 4.31 -17.26
CA ASN A 405 -13.74 4.32 -17.50
C ASN A 405 -14.06 3.94 -18.96
N LYS A 406 -15.27 4.21 -19.42
CA LYS A 406 -15.74 4.02 -20.81
C LYS A 406 -16.12 5.35 -21.46
N LEU A 407 -15.51 6.46 -21.02
CA LEU A 407 -15.79 7.79 -21.52
C LEU A 407 -15.35 7.91 -22.98
N SER A 408 -16.17 8.56 -23.80
CA SER A 408 -16.03 8.59 -25.26
C SER A 408 -16.18 10.00 -25.83
N GLY A 409 -16.05 10.14 -27.15
CA GLY A 409 -16.12 11.42 -27.86
C GLY A 409 -14.86 12.26 -27.61
N ASP A 410 -14.96 13.52 -27.95
CA ASP A 410 -13.81 14.44 -27.92
C ASP A 410 -13.57 14.95 -26.48
N ILE A 411 -12.32 15.20 -26.15
CA ILE A 411 -11.97 15.97 -24.92
C ILE A 411 -12.43 17.43 -25.17
N PRO A 412 -13.30 17.97 -24.29
CA PRO A 412 -13.86 19.31 -24.52
C PRO A 412 -12.81 20.41 -24.52
N ASN A 413 -12.85 21.32 -25.50
CA ASN A 413 -11.99 22.50 -25.53
C ASN A 413 -12.14 23.38 -24.27
N THR A 414 -13.34 23.42 -23.70
CA THR A 414 -13.63 24.16 -22.47
C THR A 414 -12.85 23.65 -21.23
N LEU A 415 -12.24 22.46 -21.29
CA LEU A 415 -11.34 21.99 -20.22
C LEU A 415 -10.16 22.96 -20.03
N GLY A 416 -9.69 23.60 -21.11
CA GLY A 416 -8.67 24.64 -21.05
C GLY A 416 -9.07 25.92 -20.30
N ASP A 417 -10.37 26.12 -20.02
CA ASP A 417 -10.88 27.23 -19.23
C ASP A 417 -10.76 27.05 -17.72
N CYS A 418 -10.41 25.83 -17.26
CA CYS A 418 -10.14 25.50 -15.86
C CYS A 418 -8.70 25.88 -15.49
N GLY A 419 -8.44 27.17 -15.31
CA GLY A 419 -7.09 27.71 -15.13
C GLY A 419 -6.34 27.25 -13.89
N SER A 420 -7.04 26.66 -12.89
CA SER A 420 -6.46 26.15 -11.65
C SER A 420 -6.00 24.68 -11.74
N LEU A 421 -6.29 23.98 -12.85
CA LEU A 421 -5.91 22.58 -13.00
C LEU A 421 -4.39 22.39 -12.96
N GLU A 422 -3.97 21.48 -12.07
CA GLU A 422 -2.60 21.00 -11.97
C GLU A 422 -2.46 19.55 -12.46
N TYR A 423 -3.51 18.74 -12.27
CA TYR A 423 -3.50 17.31 -12.60
C TYR A 423 -4.72 16.96 -13.45
N ILE A 424 -4.46 16.38 -14.62
CA ILE A 424 -5.49 15.87 -15.54
C ILE A 424 -5.12 14.42 -15.86
N GLU A 425 -5.94 13.48 -15.40
CA GLU A 425 -5.79 12.05 -15.65
C GLU A 425 -7.07 11.51 -16.31
N LEU A 426 -7.00 11.25 -17.62
CA LEU A 426 -8.11 10.77 -18.46
C LEU A 426 -7.74 9.45 -19.16
N ASP A 427 -6.65 8.83 -18.77
CA ASP A 427 -6.13 7.62 -19.39
C ASP A 427 -7.08 6.43 -19.31
N SER A 428 -6.84 5.44 -20.17
CA SER A 428 -7.60 4.19 -20.13
C SER A 428 -9.12 4.41 -20.30
N ASN A 429 -9.48 5.21 -21.33
CA ASN A 429 -10.84 5.49 -21.75
C ASN A 429 -10.97 5.24 -23.27
N ILE A 430 -12.04 5.68 -23.88
CA ILE A 430 -12.26 5.61 -25.34
C ILE A 430 -12.46 6.99 -25.96
N PHE A 431 -11.79 8.04 -25.40
CA PHE A 431 -11.80 9.38 -25.99
C PHE A 431 -11.24 9.35 -27.41
N SER A 432 -11.86 10.13 -28.29
CA SER A 432 -11.52 10.25 -29.71
C SER A 432 -11.20 11.69 -30.09
N GLY A 433 -11.03 11.93 -31.38
CA GLY A 433 -10.73 13.26 -31.89
C GLY A 433 -9.30 13.73 -31.58
N SER A 434 -9.07 15.03 -31.66
CA SER A 434 -7.73 15.61 -31.45
C SER A 434 -7.54 16.13 -30.03
N ILE A 435 -6.29 16.16 -29.59
CA ILE A 435 -5.91 16.79 -28.31
C ILE A 435 -6.26 18.29 -28.39
N PRO A 436 -7.05 18.84 -27.45
CA PRO A 436 -7.43 20.24 -27.49
C PRO A 436 -6.24 21.19 -27.34
N THR A 437 -6.10 22.14 -28.24
CA THR A 437 -5.05 23.17 -28.16
C THR A 437 -5.19 24.07 -26.94
N SER A 438 -6.41 24.19 -26.40
CA SER A 438 -6.74 24.96 -25.20
C SER A 438 -6.09 24.40 -23.92
N LEU A 439 -5.70 23.12 -23.88
CA LEU A 439 -4.94 22.58 -22.75
C LEU A 439 -3.62 23.31 -22.53
N GLY A 440 -3.00 23.83 -23.57
CA GLY A 440 -1.81 24.69 -23.51
C GLY A 440 -2.03 26.05 -22.84
N SER A 441 -3.26 26.44 -22.50
CA SER A 441 -3.57 27.66 -21.74
C SER A 441 -3.57 27.46 -20.22
N ILE A 442 -3.56 26.20 -19.72
CA ILE A 442 -3.59 25.86 -18.29
C ILE A 442 -2.18 26.00 -17.72
N ARG A 443 -1.78 27.21 -17.35
CA ARG A 443 -0.38 27.52 -16.97
C ARG A 443 0.13 26.76 -15.75
N GLY A 444 -0.77 26.32 -14.86
CA GLY A 444 -0.46 25.55 -13.63
C GLY A 444 -0.34 24.06 -13.84
N LEU A 445 -0.59 23.53 -15.06
CA LEU A 445 -0.66 22.10 -15.31
C LEU A 445 0.69 21.42 -15.10
N LYS A 446 0.76 20.48 -14.15
CA LYS A 446 1.92 19.68 -13.78
C LYS A 446 1.92 18.29 -14.41
N VAL A 447 0.74 17.67 -14.45
CA VAL A 447 0.57 16.32 -14.98
C VAL A 447 -0.58 16.29 -15.98
N LEU A 448 -0.30 15.79 -17.19
CA LEU A 448 -1.30 15.46 -18.20
C LEU A 448 -1.14 14.01 -18.64
N ASN A 449 -2.06 13.17 -18.23
CA ASN A 449 -2.13 11.78 -18.66
C ASN A 449 -3.44 11.55 -19.45
N ILE A 450 -3.30 11.35 -20.77
CA ILE A 450 -4.40 11.01 -21.69
C ILE A 450 -4.05 9.76 -22.50
N SER A 451 -3.18 8.91 -21.95
CA SER A 451 -2.72 7.68 -22.56
C SER A 451 -3.83 6.64 -22.70
N ALA A 452 -3.61 5.62 -23.49
CA ALA A 452 -4.53 4.50 -23.69
C ALA A 452 -5.95 4.95 -24.03
N ASN A 453 -6.06 5.76 -25.10
CA ASN A 453 -7.31 6.29 -25.65
C ASN A 453 -7.36 6.10 -27.19
N ASN A 454 -8.35 6.68 -27.85
CA ASN A 454 -8.53 6.65 -29.30
C ASN A 454 -8.24 7.99 -29.96
N LEU A 455 -7.37 8.82 -29.33
CA LEU A 455 -7.06 10.18 -29.80
C LEU A 455 -6.28 10.13 -31.12
N THR A 456 -6.58 11.10 -32.01
CA THR A 456 -6.01 11.20 -33.36
C THR A 456 -5.43 12.59 -33.60
N GLY A 457 -4.83 12.81 -34.77
CA GLY A 457 -4.26 14.10 -35.13
C GLY A 457 -2.90 14.36 -34.53
N SER A 458 -2.42 15.59 -34.63
CA SER A 458 -1.07 15.96 -34.19
C SER A 458 -1.02 16.39 -32.73
N ILE A 459 0.13 16.26 -32.11
CA ILE A 459 0.38 16.81 -30.77
C ILE A 459 0.39 18.34 -30.84
N PRO A 460 -0.46 19.04 -30.08
CA PRO A 460 -0.51 20.48 -30.09
C PRO A 460 0.80 21.13 -29.61
N THR A 461 1.37 22.02 -30.42
CA THR A 461 2.58 22.77 -30.04
C THR A 461 2.36 23.69 -28.83
N SER A 462 1.11 24.03 -28.52
CA SER A 462 0.72 24.82 -27.35
C SER A 462 1.07 24.14 -26.01
N LEU A 463 1.12 22.83 -25.96
CA LEU A 463 1.58 22.08 -24.75
C LEU A 463 3.04 22.40 -24.42
N GLY A 464 3.86 22.74 -25.42
CA GLY A 464 5.24 23.17 -25.21
C GLY A 464 5.38 24.54 -24.53
N ASN A 465 4.30 25.30 -24.34
CA ASN A 465 4.29 26.57 -23.62
C ASN A 465 4.07 26.40 -22.10
N LEU A 466 3.72 25.21 -21.63
CA LEU A 466 3.49 24.90 -20.23
C LEU A 466 4.84 24.76 -19.51
N GLN A 467 5.20 25.76 -18.71
CA GLN A 467 6.53 25.83 -18.08
C GLN A 467 6.68 24.91 -16.85
N VAL A 468 5.56 24.57 -16.20
CA VAL A 468 5.53 23.74 -14.97
C VAL A 468 5.09 22.31 -15.23
N LEU A 469 4.88 21.92 -16.50
CA LEU A 469 4.48 20.57 -16.85
C LEU A 469 5.65 19.60 -16.58
N GLU A 470 5.46 18.71 -15.63
CA GLU A 470 6.46 17.76 -15.15
C GLU A 470 6.31 16.39 -15.84
N LYS A 471 5.07 16.01 -16.15
CA LYS A 471 4.75 14.69 -16.72
C LYS A 471 3.70 14.83 -17.83
N LEU A 472 4.03 14.28 -19.00
CA LEU A 472 3.13 14.20 -20.17
C LEU A 472 3.07 12.76 -20.65
N ASP A 473 1.89 12.14 -20.56
CA ASP A 473 1.68 10.79 -21.07
C ASP A 473 0.58 10.81 -22.15
N LEU A 474 1.01 10.59 -23.40
CA LEU A 474 0.18 10.52 -24.60
C LEU A 474 0.21 9.12 -25.23
N SER A 475 0.85 8.16 -24.55
CA SER A 475 1.11 6.84 -25.09
C SER A 475 -0.17 6.07 -25.44
N PHE A 476 -0.05 5.10 -26.34
CA PHE A 476 -1.17 4.21 -26.73
C PHE A 476 -2.41 4.97 -27.23
N ASN A 477 -2.18 5.86 -28.20
CA ASN A 477 -3.21 6.57 -28.94
C ASN A 477 -3.01 6.36 -30.47
N HIS A 478 -3.72 7.11 -31.29
CA HIS A 478 -3.58 7.13 -32.76
C HIS A 478 -3.04 8.48 -33.28
N LEU A 479 -2.16 9.09 -32.49
CA LEU A 479 -1.56 10.38 -32.82
C LEU A 479 -0.62 10.25 -34.03
N ASN A 480 -0.52 11.29 -34.81
CA ASN A 480 0.31 11.34 -36.01
C ASN A 480 0.97 12.71 -36.18
N GLY A 481 1.95 12.77 -37.12
CA GLY A 481 2.67 13.99 -37.42
C GLY A 481 3.92 14.20 -36.57
N GLU A 482 4.49 15.38 -36.70
CA GLU A 482 5.76 15.72 -36.05
C GLU A 482 5.59 16.00 -34.56
N VAL A 483 6.46 15.40 -33.74
CA VAL A 483 6.52 15.64 -32.28
C VAL A 483 7.15 17.02 -32.05
N PRO A 484 6.51 17.92 -31.28
CA PRO A 484 7.09 19.23 -30.98
C PRO A 484 8.44 19.12 -30.25
N THR A 485 9.27 20.16 -30.36
CA THR A 485 10.63 20.18 -29.79
C THR A 485 10.83 21.25 -28.72
N LYS A 486 9.75 21.94 -28.28
CA LYS A 486 9.83 23.03 -27.29
C LYS A 486 9.19 22.63 -25.96
N GLY A 487 9.63 23.26 -24.87
CA GLY A 487 9.08 23.01 -23.53
C GLY A 487 9.36 21.60 -23.05
N ILE A 488 8.34 20.91 -22.53
CA ILE A 488 8.43 19.54 -22.03
C ILE A 488 8.98 18.55 -23.06
N PHE A 489 8.74 18.81 -24.35
CA PHE A 489 9.20 17.96 -25.45
C PHE A 489 10.72 17.91 -25.61
N LYS A 490 11.48 18.76 -24.90
CA LYS A 490 12.95 18.67 -24.80
C LYS A 490 13.42 17.57 -23.84
N ASN A 491 12.55 17.13 -22.93
CA ASN A 491 12.89 16.15 -21.93
C ASN A 491 12.19 14.83 -22.24
N ALA A 492 12.92 13.93 -22.88
CA ALA A 492 12.39 12.62 -23.26
C ALA A 492 11.93 11.77 -22.05
N THR A 493 12.49 12.00 -20.84
CA THR A 493 12.14 11.23 -19.63
C THR A 493 10.84 11.72 -18.98
N ALA A 494 10.43 12.95 -19.24
CA ALA A 494 9.19 13.53 -18.71
C ALA A 494 7.98 13.25 -19.63
N MET A 495 8.22 12.64 -20.80
CA MET A 495 7.20 12.43 -21.82
C MET A 495 7.11 10.96 -22.21
N GLN A 496 5.89 10.46 -22.34
CA GLN A 496 5.58 9.12 -22.86
C GLN A 496 4.68 9.28 -24.09
N ILE A 497 5.13 8.76 -25.22
CA ILE A 497 4.42 8.83 -26.51
C ILE A 497 4.40 7.49 -27.25
N ASP A 498 4.83 6.43 -26.58
CA ASP A 498 4.87 5.09 -27.14
C ASP A 498 3.51 4.63 -27.65
N GLY A 499 3.50 3.71 -28.64
CA GLY A 499 2.22 3.18 -29.15
C GLY A 499 1.49 4.09 -30.12
N ASN A 500 2.04 5.28 -30.49
CA ASN A 500 1.52 6.16 -31.53
C ASN A 500 2.30 5.96 -32.83
N GLN A 501 1.85 5.07 -33.70
CA GLN A 501 2.58 4.68 -34.93
C GLN A 501 2.74 5.78 -35.98
N GLY A 502 1.92 6.84 -35.91
CA GLY A 502 1.91 7.94 -36.86
C GLY A 502 2.86 9.09 -36.49
N LEU A 503 3.53 9.06 -35.37
CA LEU A 503 4.43 10.11 -34.91
C LEU A 503 5.81 10.00 -35.61
N CYS A 504 6.40 11.16 -35.88
CA CYS A 504 7.73 11.28 -36.49
C CYS A 504 8.49 12.49 -35.91
N GLY A 505 9.80 12.56 -36.13
CA GLY A 505 10.63 13.70 -35.70
C GLY A 505 10.80 13.81 -34.18
N GLY A 506 10.78 14.99 -33.61
CA GLY A 506 11.04 15.24 -32.20
C GLY A 506 12.53 15.36 -31.87
N VAL A 507 12.86 15.28 -30.58
CA VAL A 507 14.25 15.30 -30.11
C VAL A 507 14.92 13.94 -30.33
N PRO A 508 16.24 13.89 -30.57
CA PRO A 508 16.94 12.65 -30.93
C PRO A 508 16.79 11.52 -29.91
N GLU A 509 16.64 11.86 -28.63
CA GLU A 509 16.51 10.93 -27.50
C GLU A 509 15.23 10.09 -27.56
N LEU A 510 14.24 10.51 -28.33
CA LEU A 510 12.98 9.75 -28.52
C LEU A 510 13.13 8.58 -29.52
N HIS A 511 14.21 8.54 -30.29
CA HIS A 511 14.50 7.47 -31.25
C HIS A 511 13.36 7.20 -32.26
N ILE A 512 12.61 8.25 -32.64
CA ILE A 512 11.52 8.18 -33.62
C ILE A 512 12.06 8.50 -35.01
N LEU A 513 11.48 7.90 -36.05
CA LEU A 513 11.86 8.14 -37.42
C LEU A 513 11.65 9.61 -37.84
N ALA A 514 12.59 10.15 -38.59
CA ALA A 514 12.45 11.50 -39.13
C ALA A 514 11.20 11.63 -40.02
N CYS A 515 10.54 12.78 -39.98
CA CYS A 515 9.38 13.02 -40.84
C CYS A 515 9.82 13.06 -42.31
N PHE A 516 9.14 12.30 -43.15
CA PHE A 516 9.37 12.36 -44.60
C PHE A 516 8.89 13.71 -45.13
N VAL A 517 9.80 14.61 -45.42
CA VAL A 517 9.52 15.85 -46.14
C VAL A 517 9.56 15.53 -47.65
N MET A 518 8.40 15.49 -48.29
CA MET A 518 8.39 15.50 -49.75
C MET A 518 8.88 16.89 -50.23
N PRO A 519 9.93 16.97 -51.06
CA PRO A 519 10.37 18.27 -51.58
C PRO A 519 9.32 18.87 -52.46
N PRO A 520 9.10 20.24 -52.41
CA PRO A 520 7.97 20.89 -53.06
C PRO A 520 8.07 21.07 -54.59
N ASP A 521 9.10 20.53 -55.26
CA ASP A 521 9.40 20.88 -56.65
C ASP A 521 9.01 19.85 -57.73
N SER A 522 8.25 18.78 -57.41
CA SER A 522 7.87 17.79 -58.46
C SER A 522 6.47 17.96 -59.07
N ILE A 523 5.70 18.99 -58.65
CA ILE A 523 4.28 19.09 -59.07
C ILE A 523 4.09 19.83 -60.39
N ARG A 524 5.10 20.53 -60.94
CA ARG A 524 4.90 21.40 -62.11
C ARG A 524 4.94 20.72 -63.47
N ASN A 525 5.48 19.49 -63.61
CA ASN A 525 5.63 18.84 -64.93
C ASN A 525 4.76 17.58 -65.19
N LYS A 526 3.93 17.16 -64.22
CA LYS A 526 3.05 15.98 -64.42
C LYS A 526 1.64 16.26 -64.90
N LYS A 527 1.18 17.55 -64.93
CA LYS A 527 -0.18 17.88 -65.37
C LYS A 527 -0.41 17.65 -66.85
N SER A 528 0.64 17.71 -67.70
CA SER A 528 0.49 17.52 -69.13
C SER A 528 0.40 16.04 -69.54
N LEU A 529 1.06 15.14 -68.80
CA LEU A 529 1.06 13.71 -69.10
C LEU A 529 -0.23 13.03 -68.59
N VAL A 530 -0.75 13.50 -67.45
CA VAL A 530 -2.00 12.98 -66.86
C VAL A 530 -3.22 13.27 -67.71
N LEU A 531 -3.26 14.45 -68.38
CA LEU A 531 -4.42 14.83 -69.21
C LEU A 531 -4.49 14.07 -70.52
N LYS A 532 -3.36 13.57 -71.08
CA LYS A 532 -3.31 12.99 -72.44
C LYS A 532 -3.20 11.44 -72.42
N VAL A 533 -2.76 10.82 -71.35
CA VAL A 533 -2.50 9.35 -71.31
C VAL A 533 -3.29 8.67 -70.17
N VAL A 534 -3.38 9.29 -68.98
CA VAL A 534 -3.97 8.63 -67.82
C VAL A 534 -5.49 8.67 -67.84
N ILE A 535 -6.11 9.75 -68.41
CA ILE A 535 -7.59 9.84 -68.49
C ILE A 535 -8.20 8.77 -69.41
N PRO A 536 -7.66 8.45 -70.58
CA PRO A 536 -8.21 7.36 -71.43
C PRO A 536 -8.00 5.97 -70.76
N ILE A 537 -6.89 5.78 -70.10
CA ILE A 537 -6.62 4.47 -69.43
C ILE A 537 -7.47 4.34 -68.17
N ALA A 538 -7.64 5.38 -67.38
CA ALA A 538 -8.49 5.40 -66.20
C ALA A 538 -9.98 5.18 -66.50
N SER A 539 -10.44 5.63 -67.70
CA SER A 539 -11.83 5.40 -68.15
C SER A 539 -12.08 3.94 -68.54
N MET A 540 -11.11 3.28 -69.13
CA MET A 540 -11.22 1.84 -69.44
C MET A 540 -11.07 0.97 -68.18
N VAL A 541 -10.22 1.35 -67.23
CA VAL A 541 -10.06 0.64 -65.95
C VAL A 541 -11.28 0.85 -65.07
N SER A 542 -11.90 2.02 -65.09
CA SER A 542 -13.11 2.27 -64.29
C SER A 542 -14.32 1.49 -64.78
N ILE A 543 -14.43 1.26 -66.09
CA ILE A 543 -15.47 0.41 -66.69
C ILE A 543 -15.19 -1.09 -66.30
N GLY A 544 -13.95 -1.51 -66.30
CA GLY A 544 -13.55 -2.85 -65.86
C GLY A 544 -13.82 -3.06 -64.35
N ILE A 545 -13.56 -2.04 -63.55
CA ILE A 545 -13.80 -2.08 -62.07
C ILE A 545 -15.30 -2.11 -61.75
N VAL A 546 -16.12 -1.37 -62.50
CA VAL A 546 -17.59 -1.40 -62.32
C VAL A 546 -18.17 -2.75 -62.65
N ILE A 547 -17.66 -3.41 -63.73
CA ILE A 547 -18.08 -4.79 -64.10
C ILE A 547 -17.56 -5.77 -63.05
N PHE A 548 -16.37 -5.60 -62.56
CA PHE A 548 -15.78 -6.45 -61.51
C PHE A 548 -16.45 -6.24 -60.14
N CYS A 549 -16.84 -5.03 -59.79
CA CYS A 549 -17.61 -4.72 -58.56
C CYS A 549 -19.04 -5.27 -58.64
N PHE A 550 -19.63 -5.43 -59.86
CA PHE A 550 -20.93 -6.06 -60.00
C PHE A 550 -20.89 -7.58 -59.77
N PHE A 551 -19.72 -8.22 -60.05
CA PHE A 551 -19.47 -9.63 -59.71
C PHE A 551 -19.11 -9.88 -58.27
N LEU A 552 -18.61 -8.87 -57.53
CA LEU A 552 -18.16 -9.00 -56.11
C LEU A 552 -19.27 -8.65 -55.09
N ARG A 553 -20.49 -8.24 -55.51
CA ARG A 553 -21.59 -7.92 -54.56
C ARG A 553 -22.23 -9.12 -53.89
N GLY A 554 -21.57 -10.31 -53.92
CA GLY A 554 -22.02 -11.53 -53.29
C GLY A 554 -21.17 -11.98 -52.10
N GLY A 555 -20.23 -11.21 -51.59
CA GLY A 555 -19.30 -11.65 -50.54
C GLY A 555 -19.23 -10.75 -49.29
N LYS A 556 -19.52 -11.37 -48.19
CA LYS A 556 -19.65 -10.87 -46.81
C LYS A 556 -18.55 -9.88 -46.39
N HIS A 557 -18.95 -8.81 -45.68
CA HIS A 557 -18.10 -7.90 -44.94
C HIS A 557 -17.13 -8.62 -44.01
N LYS A 558 -15.83 -8.53 -44.27
CA LYS A 558 -14.78 -8.79 -43.26
C LYS A 558 -14.37 -7.45 -42.64
N ARG A 559 -14.67 -7.28 -41.36
CA ARG A 559 -14.10 -6.21 -40.54
C ARG A 559 -12.59 -6.44 -40.42
N LYS A 560 -11.81 -5.40 -40.65
CA LYS A 560 -10.35 -5.40 -40.44
C LYS A 560 -10.06 -5.47 -38.94
N SER A 561 -9.35 -6.52 -38.54
CA SER A 561 -8.74 -6.58 -37.21
C SER A 561 -7.57 -5.61 -37.13
N ILE A 562 -7.51 -4.84 -36.07
CA ILE A 562 -6.40 -3.94 -35.74
C ILE A 562 -5.27 -4.83 -35.18
N SER A 563 -4.13 -4.85 -35.88
CA SER A 563 -2.94 -5.57 -35.43
C SER A 563 -2.20 -4.74 -34.39
N LEU A 564 -1.85 -5.36 -33.24
CA LEU A 564 -0.88 -4.83 -32.29
C LEU A 564 0.49 -4.54 -32.93
N PRO A 565 1.28 -3.63 -32.29
CA PRO A 565 2.63 -3.32 -32.78
C PRO A 565 3.49 -4.57 -32.81
N SER A 566 4.19 -4.76 -33.92
CA SER A 566 5.00 -5.95 -34.16
C SER A 566 6.06 -6.13 -33.10
N PHE A 567 5.91 -7.16 -32.30
CA PHE A 567 7.05 -7.79 -31.65
C PHE A 567 8.03 -8.21 -32.76
N SER A 568 9.30 -7.83 -32.59
CA SER A 568 10.39 -8.11 -33.51
C SER A 568 10.26 -9.49 -34.16
N THR A 569 10.69 -9.63 -35.38
CA THR A 569 10.63 -10.74 -36.34
C THR A 569 11.08 -12.13 -35.84
N LYS A 570 11.03 -12.42 -34.59
CA LYS A 570 11.52 -13.64 -33.93
C LYS A 570 10.44 -14.58 -33.35
N PHE A 571 9.18 -14.18 -33.30
CA PHE A 571 8.13 -15.03 -32.74
C PHE A 571 7.11 -15.42 -33.79
N PRO A 572 6.70 -16.72 -33.87
CA PRO A 572 5.63 -17.14 -34.75
C PRO A 572 4.30 -16.47 -34.36
N MET A 573 3.56 -16.00 -35.35
CA MET A 573 2.24 -15.38 -35.14
C MET A 573 1.20 -16.49 -34.96
N VAL A 574 0.59 -16.53 -33.77
CA VAL A 574 -0.44 -17.52 -33.41
C VAL A 574 -1.80 -16.82 -33.25
N SER A 575 -2.83 -17.36 -33.94
CA SER A 575 -4.18 -16.83 -33.88
C SER A 575 -5.01 -17.45 -32.76
N PHE A 576 -6.18 -16.83 -32.42
CA PHE A 576 -7.15 -17.41 -31.50
C PHE A 576 -7.54 -18.85 -31.92
N ASN A 577 -7.78 -19.08 -33.23
CA ASN A 577 -8.19 -20.38 -33.71
C ASN A 577 -7.10 -21.45 -33.54
N ASP A 578 -5.83 -21.07 -33.63
CA ASP A 578 -4.70 -21.98 -33.40
C ASP A 578 -4.61 -22.39 -31.94
N LEU A 579 -4.79 -21.42 -31.03
CA LEU A 579 -4.82 -21.68 -29.59
C LEU A 579 -6.07 -22.48 -29.18
N ALA A 580 -7.22 -22.17 -29.78
CA ALA A 580 -8.43 -22.92 -29.50
C ALA A 580 -8.30 -24.38 -29.97
N ARG A 581 -7.67 -24.63 -31.12
CA ARG A 581 -7.35 -26.00 -31.58
C ARG A 581 -6.36 -26.69 -30.66
N ALA A 582 -5.26 -25.99 -30.29
CA ALA A 582 -4.21 -26.54 -29.44
C ALA A 582 -4.76 -26.98 -28.06
N THR A 583 -5.73 -26.26 -27.51
CA THR A 583 -6.31 -26.48 -26.19
C THR A 583 -7.65 -27.20 -26.21
N GLN A 584 -8.07 -27.72 -27.35
CA GLN A 584 -9.40 -28.37 -27.57
C GLN A 584 -10.57 -27.44 -27.17
N GLY A 585 -10.53 -26.17 -27.61
CA GLY A 585 -11.54 -25.18 -27.31
C GLY A 585 -11.47 -24.62 -25.87
N PHE A 586 -10.28 -24.60 -25.28
CA PHE A 586 -10.05 -24.23 -23.88
C PHE A 586 -10.86 -25.13 -22.92
N SER A 587 -10.83 -26.44 -23.21
CA SER A 587 -11.54 -27.44 -22.43
C SER A 587 -11.10 -27.44 -20.95
N VAL A 588 -12.06 -27.69 -20.06
CA VAL A 588 -11.79 -27.84 -18.63
C VAL A 588 -10.84 -29.02 -18.35
N SER A 589 -10.83 -30.04 -19.21
CA SER A 589 -9.89 -31.17 -19.10
C SER A 589 -8.44 -30.78 -19.29
N ASN A 590 -8.18 -29.68 -20.01
CA ASN A 590 -6.85 -29.16 -20.30
C ASN A 590 -6.47 -27.99 -19.37
N LEU A 591 -7.31 -27.65 -18.40
CA LEU A 591 -7.07 -26.58 -17.44
C LEU A 591 -6.05 -27.04 -16.38
N ILE A 592 -4.85 -26.47 -16.39
CA ILE A 592 -3.76 -26.79 -15.46
C ILE A 592 -3.61 -25.78 -14.31
N GLY A 593 -4.15 -24.56 -14.49
CA GLY A 593 -4.10 -23.54 -13.45
C GLY A 593 -5.18 -22.47 -13.62
N ARG A 594 -5.67 -21.93 -12.52
CA ARG A 594 -6.62 -20.82 -12.50
C ARG A 594 -6.14 -19.75 -11.53
N GLY A 595 -5.88 -18.55 -12.03
CA GLY A 595 -5.51 -17.39 -11.25
C GLY A 595 -6.63 -16.34 -11.23
N ARG A 596 -6.39 -15.24 -10.52
CA ARG A 596 -7.35 -14.12 -10.40
C ARG A 596 -7.64 -13.48 -11.76
N TYR A 597 -6.66 -13.36 -12.64
CA TYR A 597 -6.74 -12.62 -13.90
C TYR A 597 -6.71 -13.51 -15.14
N SER A 598 -6.37 -14.80 -14.99
CA SER A 598 -6.09 -15.68 -16.10
C SER A 598 -6.38 -17.14 -15.77
N SER A 599 -6.60 -17.94 -16.82
CA SER A 599 -6.64 -19.40 -16.76
C SER A 599 -5.55 -19.97 -17.65
N VAL A 600 -4.84 -20.99 -17.19
CA VAL A 600 -3.75 -21.63 -17.93
C VAL A 600 -4.19 -23.00 -18.42
N TYR A 601 -4.05 -23.25 -19.71
CA TYR A 601 -4.44 -24.50 -20.34
C TYR A 601 -3.21 -25.18 -20.95
N GLN A 602 -3.12 -26.49 -20.81
CA GLN A 602 -2.18 -27.30 -21.55
C GLN A 602 -2.69 -27.41 -23.00
N GLY A 603 -1.77 -27.34 -23.96
CA GLY A 603 -2.09 -27.45 -25.36
C GLY A 603 -0.94 -28.00 -26.19
N LYS A 604 -1.23 -28.37 -27.46
CA LYS A 604 -0.23 -28.81 -28.40
C LYS A 604 -0.35 -28.01 -29.70
N LEU A 605 0.68 -27.25 -30.05
CA LEU A 605 0.70 -26.47 -31.28
C LEU A 605 1.02 -27.38 -32.46
N VAL A 606 0.27 -27.18 -33.57
CA VAL A 606 0.27 -28.07 -34.71
C VAL A 606 1.60 -28.04 -35.49
N GLU A 607 2.40 -26.98 -35.38
CA GLU A 607 3.62 -26.77 -36.16
C GLU A 607 4.86 -27.37 -35.51
N ASP A 608 4.90 -27.58 -34.17
CA ASP A 608 6.14 -27.94 -33.47
C ASP A 608 6.09 -29.20 -32.61
N GLU A 609 5.06 -30.00 -32.62
CA GLU A 609 4.83 -31.16 -31.72
C GLU A 609 5.07 -30.90 -30.22
N ASN A 610 5.50 -29.72 -29.83
CA ASN A 610 5.84 -29.34 -28.46
C ASN A 610 4.58 -29.03 -27.65
N GLU A 611 4.53 -29.54 -26.44
CA GLU A 611 3.49 -29.20 -25.46
C GLU A 611 3.70 -27.79 -24.91
N VAL A 612 2.64 -27.01 -24.83
CA VAL A 612 2.66 -25.61 -24.43
C VAL A 612 1.67 -25.32 -23.30
N ALA A 613 1.97 -24.32 -22.49
CA ALA A 613 1.04 -23.75 -21.52
C ALA A 613 0.47 -22.43 -22.07
N VAL A 614 -0.83 -22.38 -22.29
CA VAL A 614 -1.56 -21.23 -22.83
C VAL A 614 -2.25 -20.49 -21.71
N LYS A 615 -1.71 -19.34 -21.31
CA LYS A 615 -2.28 -18.46 -20.28
C LYS A 615 -3.23 -17.47 -20.92
N VAL A 616 -4.53 -17.71 -20.76
CA VAL A 616 -5.62 -16.89 -21.31
C VAL A 616 -6.07 -15.88 -20.24
N PHE A 617 -6.05 -14.61 -20.58
CA PHE A 617 -6.48 -13.55 -19.67
C PHE A 617 -7.98 -13.32 -19.72
N ASN A 618 -8.62 -13.33 -18.56
CA ASN A 618 -10.04 -12.99 -18.43
C ASN A 618 -10.20 -11.47 -18.42
N LEU A 619 -10.40 -10.89 -19.60
CA LEU A 619 -10.47 -9.44 -19.79
C LEU A 619 -11.69 -8.78 -19.13
N GLU A 620 -12.70 -9.56 -18.72
CA GLU A 620 -13.80 -9.07 -17.90
C GLU A 620 -13.38 -8.81 -16.45
N THR A 621 -12.30 -9.46 -16.01
CA THR A 621 -11.77 -9.26 -14.66
C THR A 621 -10.94 -7.99 -14.60
N ARG A 622 -11.32 -7.08 -13.72
CA ARG A 622 -10.61 -5.81 -13.51
C ARG A 622 -9.13 -6.06 -13.17
N GLY A 623 -8.24 -5.44 -13.93
CA GLY A 623 -6.79 -5.59 -13.79
C GLY A 623 -6.16 -6.67 -14.69
N ALA A 624 -6.93 -7.52 -15.35
CA ALA A 624 -6.40 -8.57 -16.23
C ALA A 624 -5.63 -7.98 -17.42
N GLN A 625 -6.11 -6.91 -18.04
CA GLN A 625 -5.43 -6.22 -19.12
C GLN A 625 -4.10 -5.62 -18.65
N LYS A 626 -4.09 -4.99 -17.46
CA LYS A 626 -2.87 -4.43 -16.86
C LYS A 626 -1.85 -5.53 -16.53
N SER A 627 -2.32 -6.66 -16.01
CA SER A 627 -1.48 -7.83 -15.73
C SER A 627 -0.88 -8.39 -17.03
N PHE A 628 -1.68 -8.51 -18.11
CA PHE A 628 -1.20 -8.94 -19.43
C PHE A 628 -0.09 -8.01 -19.95
N ILE A 629 -0.31 -6.69 -19.91
CA ILE A 629 0.66 -5.69 -20.38
C ILE A 629 1.94 -5.73 -19.53
N SER A 630 1.81 -5.82 -18.19
CA SER A 630 2.95 -5.92 -17.27
C SER A 630 3.80 -7.14 -17.59
N GLU A 631 3.17 -8.29 -17.82
CA GLU A 631 3.84 -9.55 -18.14
C GLU A 631 4.52 -9.51 -19.52
N CYS A 632 3.86 -8.91 -20.52
CA CYS A 632 4.45 -8.68 -21.84
C CYS A 632 5.70 -7.78 -21.77
N ASN A 633 5.63 -6.70 -20.99
CA ASN A 633 6.74 -5.75 -20.85
C ASN A 633 7.90 -6.37 -20.09
N ALA A 634 7.63 -7.09 -19.01
CA ALA A 634 8.65 -7.79 -18.24
C ALA A 634 9.39 -8.83 -19.08
N LEU A 635 8.66 -9.63 -19.87
CA LEU A 635 9.22 -10.73 -20.66
C LEU A 635 9.82 -10.33 -22.02
N ARG A 636 9.63 -9.08 -22.46
CA ARG A 636 10.09 -8.61 -23.77
C ARG A 636 11.60 -8.74 -23.96
N ASN A 637 12.39 -8.38 -22.95
CA ASN A 637 13.84 -8.30 -23.03
C ASN A 637 14.56 -9.24 -22.06
N VAL A 638 13.82 -10.06 -21.33
CA VAL A 638 14.35 -10.93 -20.27
C VAL A 638 14.48 -12.37 -20.78
N ARG A 639 15.68 -12.96 -20.71
CA ARG A 639 15.98 -14.35 -21.08
C ARG A 639 16.97 -14.94 -20.09
N HIS A 640 16.54 -15.94 -19.35
CA HIS A 640 17.40 -16.66 -18.41
C HIS A 640 16.97 -18.12 -18.31
N ARG A 641 17.92 -19.03 -18.07
CA ARG A 641 17.66 -20.48 -17.99
C ARG A 641 16.66 -20.88 -16.90
N ASN A 642 16.58 -20.11 -15.84
CA ASN A 642 15.68 -20.33 -14.70
C ASN A 642 14.44 -19.41 -14.72
N LEU A 643 14.06 -18.87 -15.87
CA LEU A 643 12.79 -18.19 -16.10
C LEU A 643 11.95 -19.00 -17.07
N VAL A 644 10.62 -18.98 -16.89
CA VAL A 644 9.71 -19.70 -17.79
C VAL A 644 9.81 -19.11 -19.20
N PRO A 645 10.21 -19.89 -20.22
CA PRO A 645 10.37 -19.38 -21.58
C PRO A 645 9.01 -19.01 -22.18
N ILE A 646 8.89 -17.77 -22.68
CA ILE A 646 7.75 -17.36 -23.50
C ILE A 646 8.00 -17.74 -24.97
N ILE A 647 7.04 -18.42 -25.56
CA ILE A 647 7.06 -18.85 -26.96
C ILE A 647 6.47 -17.76 -27.84
N THR A 648 5.25 -17.27 -27.52
CA THR A 648 4.58 -16.24 -28.31
C THR A 648 3.47 -15.53 -27.51
N VAL A 649 2.98 -14.44 -28.10
CA VAL A 649 1.88 -13.63 -27.55
C VAL A 649 0.74 -13.60 -28.57
N CYS A 650 -0.47 -13.89 -28.13
CA CYS A 650 -1.66 -13.78 -28.93
C CYS A 650 -2.54 -12.61 -28.45
N SER A 651 -2.82 -11.67 -29.35
CA SER A 651 -3.83 -10.65 -29.14
C SER A 651 -4.71 -10.61 -30.38
N SER A 652 -5.92 -11.07 -30.27
CA SER A 652 -6.82 -11.40 -31.32
C SER A 652 -8.26 -11.13 -30.88
N ILE A 653 -9.22 -11.47 -31.72
CA ILE A 653 -10.65 -11.47 -31.43
C ILE A 653 -11.10 -12.93 -31.38
N ASP A 654 -11.92 -13.28 -30.38
CA ASP A 654 -12.52 -14.60 -30.23
C ASP A 654 -13.61 -14.86 -31.29
N SER A 655 -14.18 -16.07 -31.26
CA SER A 655 -15.26 -16.47 -32.19
C SER A 655 -16.57 -15.67 -32.00
N SER A 656 -16.71 -14.99 -30.88
CA SER A 656 -17.87 -14.16 -30.53
C SER A 656 -17.67 -12.67 -30.82
N GLY A 657 -16.47 -12.29 -31.26
CA GLY A 657 -16.13 -10.90 -31.57
C GLY A 657 -15.56 -10.08 -30.39
N ASN A 658 -15.23 -10.73 -29.28
CA ASN A 658 -14.62 -10.08 -28.11
C ASN A 658 -13.10 -10.10 -28.19
N ASP A 659 -12.45 -9.13 -27.54
CA ASP A 659 -10.99 -9.12 -27.40
C ASP A 659 -10.49 -10.37 -26.68
N PHE A 660 -9.46 -10.99 -27.27
CA PHE A 660 -8.82 -12.19 -26.73
C PHE A 660 -7.31 -11.93 -26.56
N LYS A 661 -6.80 -12.21 -25.37
CA LYS A 661 -5.38 -12.05 -25.03
C LYS A 661 -4.86 -13.29 -24.34
N ALA A 662 -3.75 -13.82 -24.85
CA ALA A 662 -3.08 -14.98 -24.29
C ALA A 662 -1.58 -14.89 -24.42
N LEU A 663 -0.86 -15.49 -23.47
CA LEU A 663 0.57 -15.73 -23.52
C LEU A 663 0.79 -17.24 -23.65
N VAL A 664 1.74 -17.62 -24.48
CA VAL A 664 2.07 -19.03 -24.72
C VAL A 664 3.50 -19.27 -24.19
N TYR A 665 3.59 -20.20 -23.26
CA TYR A 665 4.82 -20.60 -22.59
C TYR A 665 5.18 -22.04 -22.90
N GLU A 666 6.44 -22.40 -22.70
CA GLU A 666 6.86 -23.79 -22.60
C GLU A 666 6.15 -24.46 -21.42
N LEU A 667 5.63 -25.67 -21.62
CA LEU A 667 4.97 -26.43 -20.56
C LEU A 667 6.02 -26.92 -19.54
N MET A 668 5.75 -26.74 -18.27
CA MET A 668 6.55 -27.27 -17.16
C MET A 668 5.87 -28.54 -16.61
N PRO A 669 6.34 -29.73 -17.00
CA PRO A 669 5.56 -30.97 -16.79
C PRO A 669 5.35 -31.35 -15.32
N ARG A 670 6.26 -30.94 -14.41
CA ARG A 670 6.16 -31.21 -12.98
C ARG A 670 5.23 -30.23 -12.25
N GLY A 671 4.71 -29.21 -12.97
CA GLY A 671 3.81 -28.20 -12.38
C GLY A 671 4.51 -27.23 -11.44
N ASP A 672 3.77 -26.69 -10.49
CA ASP A 672 4.28 -25.69 -9.55
C ASP A 672 4.77 -26.31 -8.22
N LEU A 673 5.74 -25.63 -7.61
CA LEU A 673 6.39 -26.06 -6.37
C LEU A 673 5.39 -26.15 -5.19
N HIS A 674 4.35 -25.32 -5.16
CA HIS A 674 3.33 -25.36 -4.10
C HIS A 674 2.58 -26.71 -4.12
N LYS A 675 2.14 -27.15 -5.31
CA LYS A 675 1.48 -28.47 -5.44
C LYS A 675 2.43 -29.57 -4.99
N LEU A 676 3.71 -29.51 -5.39
CA LEU A 676 4.67 -30.55 -5.05
C LEU A 676 4.95 -30.62 -3.54
N LEU A 677 4.97 -29.49 -2.84
CA LEU A 677 5.17 -29.44 -1.38
C LEU A 677 3.96 -29.95 -0.60
N TYR A 678 2.72 -29.74 -1.08
CA TYR A 678 1.50 -29.92 -0.28
C TYR A 678 0.48 -30.93 -0.87
N SER A 679 0.81 -31.63 -1.98
CA SER A 679 -0.05 -32.71 -2.48
C SER A 679 -0.18 -33.81 -1.43
N THR A 680 -1.40 -34.15 -1.06
CA THR A 680 -1.72 -35.39 -0.33
C THR A 680 -1.78 -36.52 -1.34
N PRO A 681 -1.19 -37.68 -1.07
CA PRO A 681 -1.38 -38.85 -1.95
C PRO A 681 -2.83 -39.30 -1.87
N ASP A 682 -3.62 -38.97 -2.90
CA ASP A 682 -4.92 -39.59 -3.11
C ASP A 682 -4.69 -40.97 -3.72
N TYR A 683 -5.14 -42.00 -3.01
CA TYR A 683 -5.12 -43.43 -3.30
C TYR A 683 -3.86 -44.24 -2.94
N GLU A 684 -4.09 -45.25 -2.13
CA GLU A 684 -3.19 -46.37 -1.85
C GLU A 684 -2.72 -47.02 -3.15
N GLY A 685 -1.47 -46.82 -3.54
CA GLY A 685 -0.83 -47.55 -4.63
C GLY A 685 0.31 -46.89 -5.37
N SER A 686 0.66 -45.64 -5.15
CA SER A 686 1.85 -45.01 -5.77
C SER A 686 2.82 -44.51 -4.69
N SER A 687 3.57 -45.44 -4.11
CA SER A 687 4.74 -45.17 -3.32
C SER A 687 5.85 -44.54 -4.21
N ASP A 688 6.50 -43.48 -3.71
CA ASP A 688 7.83 -42.97 -4.07
C ASP A 688 8.00 -41.90 -5.15
N LEU A 689 6.97 -41.37 -5.83
CA LEU A 689 7.20 -40.43 -6.95
C LEU A 689 7.13 -38.93 -6.62
N ASN A 690 6.75 -38.51 -5.40
CA ASN A 690 6.54 -37.08 -5.06
C ASN A 690 7.41 -36.55 -3.90
N LEU A 691 8.49 -37.25 -3.55
CA LEU A 691 9.36 -36.85 -2.44
C LEU A 691 10.50 -35.97 -2.96
N ILE A 692 10.57 -34.71 -2.52
CA ILE A 692 11.66 -33.79 -2.87
C ILE A 692 12.80 -34.00 -1.85
N THR A 693 13.95 -34.48 -2.34
CA THR A 693 15.15 -34.72 -1.50
C THR A 693 15.80 -33.41 -1.06
N ILE A 694 16.67 -33.47 -0.03
CA ILE A 694 17.50 -32.35 0.43
C ILE A 694 18.24 -31.72 -0.75
N GLY A 695 18.90 -32.55 -1.57
CA GLY A 695 19.68 -32.10 -2.72
C GLY A 695 18.83 -31.36 -3.78
N GLN A 696 17.60 -31.86 -4.03
CA GLN A 696 16.66 -31.20 -4.94
C GLN A 696 16.16 -29.87 -4.38
N ARG A 697 15.83 -29.79 -3.08
CA ARG A 697 15.41 -28.53 -2.46
C ARG A 697 16.51 -27.48 -2.51
N ILE A 698 17.76 -27.86 -2.23
CA ILE A 698 18.92 -26.97 -2.38
C ILE A 698 19.06 -26.52 -3.84
N SER A 699 18.88 -27.42 -4.80
CA SER A 699 18.99 -27.06 -6.23
C SER A 699 17.88 -26.09 -6.66
N ILE A 700 16.64 -26.31 -6.22
CA ILE A 700 15.50 -25.42 -6.50
C ILE A 700 15.74 -24.00 -5.98
N VAL A 701 16.23 -23.86 -4.75
CA VAL A 701 16.47 -22.51 -4.19
C VAL A 701 17.64 -21.81 -4.87
N VAL A 702 18.67 -22.56 -5.34
CA VAL A 702 19.75 -22.02 -6.18
C VAL A 702 19.20 -21.50 -7.50
N ASP A 703 18.39 -22.31 -8.21
CA ASP A 703 17.80 -21.93 -9.49
C ASP A 703 16.94 -20.65 -9.40
N VAL A 704 16.15 -20.53 -8.31
CA VAL A 704 15.33 -19.33 -8.06
C VAL A 704 16.22 -18.12 -7.72
N ALA A 705 17.30 -18.32 -6.94
CA ALA A 705 18.24 -17.26 -6.62
C ALA A 705 18.95 -16.72 -7.88
N ASP A 706 19.40 -17.62 -8.77
CA ASP A 706 20.00 -17.26 -10.07
C ASP A 706 19.03 -16.45 -10.94
N ALA A 707 17.75 -16.85 -10.97
CA ALA A 707 16.72 -16.11 -11.69
C ALA A 707 16.53 -14.68 -11.16
N LEU A 708 16.45 -14.52 -9.83
CA LEU A 708 16.27 -13.20 -9.19
C LEU A 708 17.53 -12.35 -9.28
N GLU A 709 18.72 -12.92 -9.15
CA GLU A 709 19.98 -12.21 -9.38
C GLU A 709 20.00 -11.60 -10.78
N TYR A 710 19.65 -12.40 -11.79
CA TYR A 710 19.56 -11.94 -13.17
C TYR A 710 18.56 -10.80 -13.34
N LEU A 711 17.36 -10.88 -12.74
CA LEU A 711 16.34 -9.85 -12.83
C LEU A 711 16.78 -8.53 -12.16
N HIS A 712 17.52 -8.62 -11.05
CA HIS A 712 17.90 -7.46 -10.25
C HIS A 712 19.17 -6.75 -10.76
N HIS A 713 20.13 -7.48 -11.38
CA HIS A 713 21.46 -6.94 -11.63
C HIS A 713 21.91 -6.99 -13.09
N ASN A 714 21.35 -7.91 -13.92
CA ASN A 714 21.85 -8.14 -15.26
C ASN A 714 21.02 -7.46 -16.37
N ASN A 715 20.02 -6.65 -16.04
CA ASN A 715 19.24 -5.84 -16.95
C ASN A 715 19.65 -4.36 -16.89
N GLN A 716 19.45 -3.62 -17.98
CA GLN A 716 19.67 -2.16 -18.00
C GLN A 716 18.87 -1.42 -16.93
N GLU A 717 17.71 -1.96 -16.57
CA GLU A 717 16.87 -1.52 -15.44
C GLU A 717 16.50 -2.75 -14.60
N ALA A 718 16.70 -2.67 -13.29
CA ALA A 718 16.35 -3.76 -12.38
C ALA A 718 14.85 -4.05 -12.44
N LEU A 719 14.49 -5.30 -12.72
CA LEU A 719 13.11 -5.76 -12.73
C LEU A 719 12.79 -6.45 -11.41
N VAL A 720 11.78 -5.95 -10.70
CA VAL A 720 11.28 -6.50 -9.43
C VAL A 720 10.05 -7.36 -9.72
N HIS A 721 10.03 -8.61 -9.23
CA HIS A 721 8.97 -9.58 -9.51
C HIS A 721 7.66 -9.26 -8.79
N CYS A 722 7.72 -8.80 -7.55
CA CYS A 722 6.61 -8.36 -6.68
C CYS A 722 5.61 -9.45 -6.23
N ASP A 723 5.68 -10.69 -6.70
CA ASP A 723 4.77 -11.79 -6.30
C ASP A 723 5.47 -13.15 -6.26
N LEU A 724 6.68 -13.20 -5.69
CA LEU A 724 7.40 -14.47 -5.56
C LEU A 724 6.75 -15.35 -4.48
N LYS A 725 6.39 -16.57 -4.88
CA LYS A 725 5.77 -17.60 -4.02
C LYS A 725 5.90 -18.97 -4.68
N PRO A 726 5.74 -20.10 -3.95
CA PRO A 726 5.90 -21.43 -4.51
C PRO A 726 5.02 -21.75 -5.73
N SER A 727 3.82 -21.20 -5.82
CA SER A 727 2.95 -21.42 -6.99
C SER A 727 3.40 -20.70 -8.27
N ASN A 728 4.36 -19.77 -8.18
CA ASN A 728 4.97 -19.06 -9.28
C ASN A 728 6.36 -19.63 -9.65
N ILE A 729 6.78 -20.70 -9.00
CA ILE A 729 8.00 -21.46 -9.26
C ILE A 729 7.59 -22.77 -9.91
N LEU A 730 7.89 -22.94 -11.19
CA LEU A 730 7.51 -24.10 -12.00
C LEU A 730 8.70 -25.03 -12.20
N LEU A 731 8.45 -26.33 -12.33
CA LEU A 731 9.48 -27.35 -12.42
C LEU A 731 9.39 -28.12 -13.75
N ASN A 732 10.53 -28.28 -14.40
CA ASN A 732 10.65 -29.12 -15.58
C ASN A 732 10.90 -30.59 -15.19
N ASP A 733 11.02 -31.50 -16.16
CA ASP A 733 11.26 -32.93 -15.93
C ASP A 733 12.53 -33.23 -15.11
N ASN A 734 13.55 -32.41 -15.23
CA ASN A 734 14.81 -32.53 -14.50
C ASN A 734 14.78 -31.91 -13.10
N MET A 735 13.63 -31.49 -12.59
CA MET A 735 13.46 -30.75 -11.31
C MET A 735 14.20 -29.40 -11.29
N THR A 736 14.53 -28.82 -12.46
CA THR A 736 15.06 -27.45 -12.54
C THR A 736 13.94 -26.47 -12.33
N ALA A 737 14.16 -25.48 -11.46
CA ALA A 737 13.16 -24.46 -11.16
C ALA A 737 13.20 -23.29 -12.15
N HIS A 738 12.02 -22.85 -12.54
CA HIS A 738 11.79 -21.69 -13.41
C HIS A 738 10.80 -20.73 -12.78
N VAL A 739 11.19 -19.47 -12.59
CA VAL A 739 10.32 -18.43 -12.08
C VAL A 739 9.41 -17.92 -13.19
N GLY A 740 8.11 -17.83 -12.89
CA GLY A 740 7.06 -17.38 -13.82
C GLY A 740 6.07 -16.43 -13.18
N ASP A 741 5.04 -16.04 -13.93
CA ASP A 741 3.96 -15.11 -13.57
C ASP A 741 4.44 -13.67 -13.23
N PHE A 742 4.82 -12.94 -14.27
CA PHE A 742 5.27 -11.55 -14.19
C PHE A 742 4.12 -10.52 -14.24
N GLY A 743 2.91 -10.94 -13.94
CA GLY A 743 1.72 -10.08 -14.01
C GLY A 743 1.76 -8.87 -13.06
N LEU A 744 2.58 -8.90 -12.00
CA LEU A 744 2.81 -7.81 -11.05
C LEU A 744 4.21 -7.20 -11.13
N ALA A 745 5.08 -7.69 -12.01
CA ALA A 745 6.47 -7.25 -12.11
C ALA A 745 6.60 -5.76 -12.50
N ARG A 746 7.63 -5.09 -11.98
CA ARG A 746 7.89 -3.66 -12.21
C ARG A 746 9.37 -3.35 -12.36
N PHE A 747 9.69 -2.40 -13.24
CA PHE A 747 11.04 -1.85 -13.32
C PHE A 747 11.31 -0.90 -12.16
N LYS A 748 12.51 -0.96 -11.60
CA LYS A 748 12.96 -0.06 -10.53
C LYS A 748 13.20 1.33 -11.13
N VAL A 749 12.45 2.33 -10.68
CA VAL A 749 12.70 3.73 -11.06
C VAL A 749 13.98 4.19 -10.38
N GLY A 750 14.96 4.67 -11.16
CA GLY A 750 16.24 5.14 -10.64
C GLY A 750 16.08 6.30 -9.65
N SER A 751 16.74 6.19 -8.51
CA SER A 751 16.76 7.22 -7.48
C SER A 751 17.67 8.39 -7.89
N THR A 752 17.14 9.32 -8.69
CA THR A 752 17.67 10.70 -8.77
C THR A 752 16.48 11.62 -8.92
N THR A 753 15.83 11.88 -7.84
CA THR A 753 15.20 13.15 -7.40
C THR A 753 14.29 12.84 -6.23
N SER A 754 14.68 13.27 -5.05
CA SER A 754 13.80 13.43 -3.91
C SER A 754 12.77 14.50 -4.26
N SER A 755 11.57 14.07 -4.64
CA SER A 755 10.39 14.91 -4.62
C SER A 755 9.32 14.20 -3.81
N HIS A 756 9.03 14.74 -2.63
CA HIS A 756 7.80 14.49 -1.90
C HIS A 756 6.63 14.80 -2.82
N GLY A 757 5.90 13.81 -3.25
CA GLY A 757 4.73 13.98 -4.09
C GLY A 757 3.97 12.68 -4.27
N ASN A 758 2.89 12.54 -3.53
CA ASN A 758 1.73 11.68 -3.76
C ASN A 758 1.98 10.18 -3.94
N SER A 759 1.94 9.47 -2.83
CA SER A 759 1.46 8.11 -2.79
C SER A 759 -0.01 8.08 -3.26
N SER A 760 -0.21 7.99 -4.58
CA SER A 760 -1.42 7.32 -5.07
C SER A 760 -1.43 5.96 -4.39
N SER A 761 -2.53 5.62 -3.74
CA SER A 761 -2.79 4.37 -3.05
C SER A 761 -2.25 3.20 -3.87
N ILE A 762 -1.04 2.76 -3.56
CA ILE A 762 -0.49 1.51 -4.05
C ILE A 762 -1.33 0.47 -3.31
N ALA A 763 -2.33 -0.05 -3.99
CA ALA A 763 -2.98 -1.27 -3.53
C ALA A 763 -1.82 -2.25 -3.30
N VAL A 764 -1.69 -2.76 -2.08
CA VAL A 764 -0.70 -3.79 -1.74
C VAL A 764 -0.90 -4.92 -2.73
N MET A 765 -0.03 -4.99 -3.76
CA MET A 765 -0.09 -6.00 -4.81
C MET A 765 0.96 -7.03 -4.48
N GLY A 766 0.55 -8.14 -3.94
CA GLY A 766 1.37 -9.29 -3.59
C GLY A 766 0.55 -10.32 -2.83
N THR A 767 1.14 -11.46 -2.57
CA THR A 767 0.47 -12.55 -1.85
C THR A 767 0.72 -12.43 -0.35
N ILE A 768 -0.35 -12.46 0.44
CA ILE A 768 -0.28 -12.39 1.92
C ILE A 768 0.69 -13.45 2.44
N GLY A 769 1.55 -13.07 3.36
CA GLY A 769 2.57 -13.91 3.98
C GLY A 769 3.94 -13.88 3.28
N TYR A 770 4.00 -13.52 1.99
CA TYR A 770 5.26 -13.40 1.23
C TYR A 770 5.69 -11.96 1.00
N THR A 771 4.77 -11.02 1.15
CA THR A 771 5.00 -9.60 0.91
C THR A 771 5.88 -9.00 1.99
N ALA A 772 6.93 -8.27 1.61
CA ALA A 772 7.81 -7.57 2.54
C ALA A 772 7.04 -6.52 3.36
N PRO A 773 7.35 -6.35 4.67
CA PRO A 773 6.61 -5.45 5.56
C PRO A 773 6.53 -4.02 5.04
N GLU A 774 7.65 -3.46 4.59
CA GLU A 774 7.71 -2.10 4.04
C GLU A 774 6.87 -1.92 2.78
N TYR A 775 6.71 -2.98 1.98
CA TYR A 775 5.87 -2.96 0.78
C TYR A 775 4.39 -3.09 1.14
N ALA A 776 4.07 -3.89 2.16
CA ALA A 776 2.72 -4.01 2.70
C ALA A 776 2.22 -2.69 3.34
N GLU A 777 3.13 -1.88 3.87
CA GLU A 777 2.86 -0.57 4.48
C GLU A 777 2.81 0.58 3.44
N GLY A 778 2.87 0.28 2.15
CA GLY A 778 2.79 1.27 1.07
C GLY A 778 4.14 1.87 0.65
N GLY A 779 5.24 1.22 0.99
CA GLY A 779 6.59 1.59 0.55
C GLY A 779 6.81 1.41 -0.96
N GLN A 780 7.87 2.01 -1.47
CA GLN A 780 8.25 1.90 -2.88
C GLN A 780 8.70 0.48 -3.23
N VAL A 781 8.41 0.04 -4.46
CA VAL A 781 8.88 -1.22 -5.02
C VAL A 781 10.41 -1.23 -5.07
N SER A 782 11.02 -2.23 -4.45
CA SER A 782 12.47 -2.38 -4.38
C SER A 782 12.89 -3.83 -4.58
N THR A 783 14.12 -4.04 -5.05
CA THR A 783 14.72 -5.38 -5.13
C THR A 783 14.79 -6.07 -3.77
N ALA A 784 14.92 -5.30 -2.67
CA ALA A 784 14.90 -5.84 -1.31
C ALA A 784 13.55 -6.48 -0.93
N ALA A 785 12.45 -6.09 -1.57
CA ALA A 785 11.16 -6.73 -1.36
C ALA A 785 11.11 -8.16 -1.93
N ASP A 786 11.68 -8.39 -3.13
CA ASP A 786 11.81 -9.74 -3.69
C ASP A 786 12.77 -10.61 -2.87
N VAL A 787 13.85 -10.02 -2.32
CA VAL A 787 14.77 -10.72 -1.40
C VAL A 787 14.03 -11.23 -0.18
N TYR A 788 13.16 -10.41 0.41
CA TYR A 788 12.32 -10.84 1.54
C TYR A 788 11.39 -11.98 1.15
N SER A 789 10.67 -11.85 0.03
CA SER A 789 9.76 -12.88 -0.49
C SER A 789 10.51 -14.19 -0.76
N PHE A 790 11.73 -14.10 -1.32
CA PHE A 790 12.62 -15.24 -1.52
C PHE A 790 13.00 -15.91 -0.19
N GLY A 791 13.36 -15.13 0.82
CA GLY A 791 13.66 -15.64 2.16
C GLY A 791 12.50 -16.43 2.75
N VAL A 792 11.26 -15.92 2.65
CA VAL A 792 10.04 -16.63 3.11
C VAL A 792 9.84 -17.94 2.34
N VAL A 793 9.98 -17.91 1.00
CA VAL A 793 9.88 -19.12 0.16
C VAL A 793 10.93 -20.16 0.54
N LEU A 794 12.16 -19.72 0.79
CA LEU A 794 13.24 -20.58 1.22
C LEU A 794 12.91 -21.26 2.56
N LEU A 795 12.48 -20.51 3.57
CA LEU A 795 12.06 -21.08 4.86
C LEU A 795 10.90 -22.07 4.68
N GLU A 796 9.89 -21.72 3.86
CA GLU A 796 8.75 -22.59 3.56
C GLU A 796 9.17 -23.92 2.95
N ILE A 797 10.12 -23.92 2.02
CA ILE A 797 10.61 -25.14 1.35
C ILE A 797 11.25 -26.13 2.36
N PHE A 798 11.99 -25.63 3.35
CA PHE A 798 12.70 -26.49 4.29
C PHE A 798 11.90 -26.83 5.57
N ILE A 799 10.94 -25.99 5.93
CA ILE A 799 10.06 -26.20 7.11
C ILE A 799 8.77 -26.92 6.68
N ARG A 800 8.37 -26.81 5.41
CA ARG A 800 7.10 -27.31 4.85
C ARG A 800 5.87 -26.80 5.61
N ARG A 801 5.88 -25.50 5.96
CA ARG A 801 4.76 -24.78 6.57
C ARG A 801 4.48 -23.52 5.76
N ARG A 802 3.22 -23.27 5.40
CA ARG A 802 2.84 -22.05 4.68
C ARG A 802 2.97 -20.85 5.61
N PRO A 803 3.43 -19.68 5.14
CA PRO A 803 3.46 -18.49 5.99
C PRO A 803 2.06 -18.03 6.46
N THR A 804 0.99 -18.61 5.88
CA THR A 804 -0.41 -18.36 6.23
C THR A 804 -1.04 -19.50 7.03
N ASP A 805 -0.28 -20.47 7.51
CA ASP A 805 -0.78 -21.57 8.35
C ASP A 805 -1.37 -21.06 9.66
N ASP A 806 -2.36 -21.77 10.17
CA ASP A 806 -3.06 -21.42 11.41
C ASP A 806 -2.16 -21.28 12.63
N MET A 807 -1.01 -21.95 12.63
CA MET A 807 -0.01 -21.80 13.68
C MET A 807 0.69 -20.44 13.69
N PHE A 808 0.65 -19.70 12.60
CA PHE A 808 1.28 -18.37 12.48
C PHE A 808 0.25 -17.25 12.70
N LYS A 809 -0.59 -17.41 13.71
CA LYS A 809 -1.53 -16.39 14.20
C LYS A 809 -0.90 -15.58 15.34
N ASP A 810 -1.54 -14.49 15.73
CA ASP A 810 -1.19 -13.67 16.90
C ASP A 810 0.23 -13.06 16.87
N GLY A 811 0.68 -12.66 15.67
CA GLY A 811 1.98 -11.99 15.51
C GLY A 811 3.18 -12.92 15.40
N LEU A 812 2.98 -14.23 15.41
CA LEU A 812 3.97 -15.22 15.03
C LEU A 812 4.00 -15.30 13.49
N SER A 813 5.17 -15.26 12.90
CA SER A 813 5.38 -15.51 11.47
C SER A 813 6.35 -16.67 11.29
N ILE A 814 6.42 -17.25 10.08
CA ILE A 814 7.39 -18.29 9.77
C ILE A 814 8.82 -17.82 10.05
N VAL A 815 9.11 -16.54 9.85
CA VAL A 815 10.41 -15.92 10.14
C VAL A 815 10.70 -15.96 11.64
N LYS A 816 9.81 -15.42 12.48
CA LYS A 816 9.95 -15.42 13.95
C LYS A 816 10.00 -16.83 14.52
N PHE A 817 9.23 -17.74 13.96
CA PHE A 817 9.22 -19.15 14.35
C PHE A 817 10.59 -19.79 14.09
N THR A 818 11.20 -19.50 12.93
CA THR A 818 12.54 -19.98 12.60
C THR A 818 13.59 -19.33 13.48
N GLU A 819 13.54 -18.00 13.67
CA GLU A 819 14.47 -17.26 14.55
C GLU A 819 14.48 -17.80 15.98
N ALA A 820 13.31 -18.11 16.54
CA ALA A 820 13.17 -18.64 17.89
C ALA A 820 13.75 -20.06 18.07
N SER A 821 13.91 -20.81 16.98
CA SER A 821 14.43 -22.18 16.97
C SER A 821 15.87 -22.28 16.49
N PHE A 822 16.40 -21.24 15.88
CA PHE A 822 17.74 -21.20 15.30
C PHE A 822 18.77 -20.72 16.33
N PRO A 823 20.00 -21.32 16.42
CA PRO A 823 20.42 -22.54 15.70
C PRO A 823 20.14 -23.85 16.44
N ASP A 824 19.79 -23.82 17.73
CA ASP A 824 19.91 -24.97 18.65
C ASP A 824 18.75 -25.97 18.54
N ARG A 825 17.56 -25.54 18.14
CA ARG A 825 16.35 -26.36 18.07
C ARG A 825 15.79 -26.52 16.64
N VAL A 826 16.63 -26.38 15.63
CA VAL A 826 16.20 -26.41 14.22
C VAL A 826 15.66 -27.76 13.78
N SER A 827 16.11 -28.84 14.41
CA SER A 827 15.58 -30.19 14.18
C SER A 827 14.08 -30.32 14.50
N GLU A 828 13.54 -29.47 15.37
CA GLU A 828 12.11 -29.47 15.73
C GLU A 828 11.22 -28.82 14.65
N ILE A 829 11.80 -28.00 13.77
CA ILE A 829 11.04 -27.21 12.78
C ILE A 829 11.21 -27.68 11.35
N PHE A 830 12.21 -28.53 11.05
CA PHE A 830 12.38 -29.07 9.70
C PHE A 830 11.20 -29.96 9.27
N ASP A 831 10.97 -30.00 7.97
CA ASP A 831 10.08 -30.99 7.36
C ASP A 831 10.46 -32.40 7.86
N PRO A 832 9.51 -33.16 8.44
CA PRO A 832 9.77 -34.55 8.91
C PRO A 832 10.41 -35.45 7.84
N GLN A 833 10.14 -35.18 6.58
CA GLN A 833 10.72 -35.91 5.45
C GLN A 833 12.23 -35.69 5.33
N LEU A 834 12.69 -34.43 5.52
CA LEU A 834 14.13 -34.13 5.51
C LEU A 834 14.84 -34.80 6.71
N LEU A 835 14.18 -34.87 7.86
CA LEU A 835 14.71 -35.55 9.05
C LEU A 835 14.88 -37.07 8.79
N LYS A 836 13.91 -37.69 8.10
CA LYS A 836 13.99 -39.09 7.71
C LYS A 836 15.17 -39.35 6.76
N GLU A 837 15.35 -38.48 5.74
CA GLU A 837 16.48 -38.57 4.81
C GLU A 837 17.83 -38.40 5.53
N LEU A 838 17.88 -37.50 6.54
CA LEU A 838 19.07 -37.34 7.39
C LEU A 838 19.33 -38.57 8.25
N ASP A 839 18.29 -39.24 8.75
CA ASP A 839 18.45 -40.46 9.56
C ASP A 839 18.95 -41.66 8.74
N GLU A 840 18.59 -41.71 7.48
CA GLU A 840 19.07 -42.72 6.53
C GLU A 840 20.49 -42.40 6.00
N THR A 841 21.02 -41.19 6.24
CA THR A 841 22.36 -40.76 5.83
C THR A 841 23.43 -41.41 6.76
N PRO A 842 24.56 -41.97 6.22
CA PRO A 842 25.64 -42.49 7.05
C PRO A 842 26.17 -41.42 8.02
N ILE A 843 26.48 -41.87 9.27
CA ILE A 843 26.90 -41.01 10.39
C ILE A 843 28.04 -40.06 10.03
N ALA A 844 28.99 -40.51 9.17
CA ALA A 844 30.14 -39.71 8.74
C ALA A 844 29.76 -38.45 7.90
N PHE A 845 28.56 -38.41 7.33
CA PHE A 845 28.08 -37.33 6.44
C PHE A 845 26.90 -36.56 7.04
N LYS A 846 26.20 -37.15 8.01
CA LYS A 846 25.01 -36.59 8.66
C LYS A 846 25.29 -35.17 9.21
N GLU A 847 26.40 -35.01 9.92
CA GLU A 847 26.81 -33.72 10.50
C GLU A 847 27.01 -32.63 9.43
N LYS A 848 27.61 -33.00 8.30
CA LYS A 848 27.82 -32.07 7.16
C LYS A 848 26.50 -31.68 6.50
N HIS A 849 25.57 -32.63 6.32
CA HIS A 849 24.25 -32.35 5.75
C HIS A 849 23.42 -31.46 6.69
N VAL A 850 23.48 -31.68 8.00
CA VAL A 850 22.84 -30.80 9.00
C VAL A 850 23.43 -29.39 8.90
N HIS A 851 24.76 -29.27 8.79
CA HIS A 851 25.42 -27.97 8.63
C HIS A 851 24.99 -27.25 7.36
N CYS A 852 24.81 -27.96 6.22
CA CYS A 852 24.27 -27.37 4.99
C CYS A 852 22.83 -26.86 5.20
N LEU A 853 21.97 -27.63 5.86
CA LEU A 853 20.60 -27.22 6.13
C LEU A 853 20.54 -26.00 7.07
N LEU A 854 21.38 -25.96 8.10
CA LEU A 854 21.51 -24.76 8.97
C LEU A 854 21.94 -23.54 8.17
N SER A 855 22.93 -23.72 7.27
CA SER A 855 23.42 -22.63 6.43
C SER A 855 22.33 -22.10 5.49
N VAL A 856 21.50 -22.99 4.93
CA VAL A 856 20.35 -22.57 4.11
C VAL A 856 19.34 -21.75 4.90
N LEU A 857 18.94 -22.22 6.08
CA LEU A 857 18.01 -21.46 6.93
C LEU A 857 18.58 -20.09 7.35
N ASN A 858 19.89 -20.04 7.63
CA ASN A 858 20.55 -18.76 7.94
C ASN A 858 20.45 -17.78 6.76
N VAL A 859 20.65 -18.24 5.50
CA VAL A 859 20.43 -17.41 4.32
C VAL A 859 19.00 -16.89 4.28
N GLY A 860 17.99 -17.73 4.54
CA GLY A 860 16.59 -17.33 4.62
C GLY A 860 16.34 -16.24 5.67
N LEU A 861 16.93 -16.38 6.87
CA LEU A 861 16.83 -15.38 7.93
C LEU A 861 17.54 -14.06 7.55
N CYS A 862 18.69 -14.13 6.88
CA CYS A 862 19.37 -12.92 6.38
C CYS A 862 18.56 -12.19 5.30
N CYS A 863 17.80 -12.93 4.47
CA CYS A 863 16.90 -12.35 3.48
C CYS A 863 15.66 -11.68 4.10
N THR A 864 15.20 -12.14 5.27
CA THR A 864 13.95 -11.70 5.90
C THR A 864 14.14 -10.65 7.00
N LYS A 865 15.30 -10.01 7.12
CA LYS A 865 15.55 -8.90 8.02
C LYS A 865 14.49 -7.80 7.82
N THR A 866 13.97 -7.26 8.94
CA THR A 866 12.90 -6.25 8.86
C THR A 866 13.35 -4.96 8.17
N PRO A 867 14.51 -4.34 8.49
CA PRO A 867 15.01 -3.20 7.72
C PRO A 867 15.49 -3.65 6.34
N PRO A 868 14.94 -3.09 5.22
CA PRO A 868 15.37 -3.48 3.87
C PRO A 868 16.86 -3.32 3.59
N GLY A 869 17.52 -2.34 4.24
CA GLY A 869 18.95 -2.08 4.09
C GLY A 869 19.86 -3.08 4.82
N GLU A 870 19.33 -3.93 5.70
CA GLU A 870 20.07 -4.98 6.39
C GLU A 870 19.96 -6.35 5.70
N ARG A 871 19.14 -6.47 4.66
CA ARG A 871 19.00 -7.69 3.87
C ARG A 871 20.20 -7.85 2.94
N ILE A 872 20.70 -9.07 2.84
CA ILE A 872 21.70 -9.42 1.82
C ILE A 872 21.09 -9.24 0.42
N ASN A 873 21.89 -8.84 -0.58
CA ASN A 873 21.43 -8.74 -1.97
C ASN A 873 21.39 -10.10 -2.67
N MET A 874 20.72 -10.21 -3.85
CA MET A 874 20.59 -11.48 -4.53
C MET A 874 21.91 -12.06 -5.06
N GLN A 875 22.93 -11.25 -5.32
CA GLN A 875 24.25 -11.75 -5.68
C GLN A 875 24.93 -12.50 -4.54
N GLU A 876 24.84 -11.94 -3.33
CA GLU A 876 25.36 -12.59 -2.13
C GLU A 876 24.55 -13.85 -1.79
N VAL A 877 23.22 -13.80 -1.93
CA VAL A 877 22.34 -14.96 -1.74
C VAL A 877 22.71 -16.10 -2.68
N ALA A 878 22.81 -15.83 -3.99
CA ALA A 878 23.16 -16.83 -4.99
C ALA A 878 24.54 -17.43 -4.72
N ALA A 879 25.55 -16.60 -4.44
CA ALA A 879 26.89 -17.06 -4.12
C ALA A 879 26.94 -17.99 -2.89
N GLN A 880 26.22 -17.64 -1.81
CA GLN A 880 26.14 -18.47 -0.60
C GLN A 880 25.44 -19.79 -0.87
N LEU A 881 24.31 -19.79 -1.60
CA LEU A 881 23.55 -20.99 -1.92
C LEU A 881 24.33 -21.93 -2.86
N HIS A 882 25.07 -21.40 -3.84
CA HIS A 882 26.00 -22.20 -4.66
C HIS A 882 27.08 -22.85 -3.81
N GLY A 883 27.69 -22.12 -2.87
CA GLY A 883 28.67 -22.67 -1.93
C GLY A 883 28.10 -23.83 -1.08
N ILE A 884 26.85 -23.67 -0.62
CA ILE A 884 26.14 -24.71 0.17
C ILE A 884 25.84 -25.94 -0.72
N LYS A 885 25.36 -25.72 -1.95
CA LYS A 885 25.11 -26.80 -2.93
C LYS A 885 26.38 -27.60 -3.21
N ASP A 886 27.50 -26.94 -3.46
CA ASP A 886 28.79 -27.57 -3.73
C ASP A 886 29.29 -28.37 -2.50
N ALA A 887 29.12 -27.86 -1.29
CA ALA A 887 29.47 -28.53 -0.06
C ALA A 887 28.63 -29.82 0.14
N TYR A 888 27.31 -29.71 -0.12
CA TYR A 888 26.39 -30.85 -0.05
C TYR A 888 26.76 -31.93 -1.09
N LEU A 889 26.99 -31.56 -2.35
CA LEU A 889 27.32 -32.50 -3.43
C LEU A 889 28.65 -33.19 -3.19
N ARG A 890 29.66 -32.47 -2.70
CA ARG A 890 30.97 -33.09 -2.34
C ARG A 890 30.83 -34.14 -1.23
N SER A 891 29.97 -33.86 -0.24
CA SER A 891 29.72 -34.82 0.85
C SER A 891 28.97 -36.05 0.34
N SER A 892 28.00 -35.90 -0.57
CA SER A 892 27.18 -36.96 -1.15
C SER A 892 27.97 -37.83 -2.14
N ALA A 893 28.88 -37.24 -2.96
CA ALA A 893 29.72 -37.98 -3.92
C ALA A 893 30.74 -38.90 -3.21
N VAL A 894 31.28 -38.51 -2.06
CA VAL A 894 32.16 -39.33 -1.26
C VAL A 894 31.39 -40.48 -0.59
N ALA A 895 30.11 -40.29 -0.28
CA ALA A 895 29.27 -41.34 0.28
C ALA A 895 28.96 -42.46 -0.71
N SER A 896 28.80 -42.15 -2.00
CA SER A 896 28.54 -43.14 -3.07
C SER A 896 29.74 -44.03 -3.42
N VAL A 897 30.96 -43.60 -3.09
CA VAL A 897 32.22 -44.33 -3.35
C VAL A 897 32.62 -45.22 -2.14
N ALA A 898 32.02 -44.98 -0.96
CA ALA A 898 32.37 -45.65 0.29
C ALA A 898 31.50 -46.84 0.66
N VAL A 899 30.62 -47.36 -0.20
CA VAL A 899 29.89 -48.63 -0.02
C VAL A 899 30.67 -49.71 -0.74
N PRO A 900 31.40 -50.62 -0.02
CA PRO A 900 31.90 -51.85 -0.62
C PRO A 900 30.74 -52.80 -0.90
N GLU A 901 30.76 -53.51 -2.02
CA GLU A 901 29.90 -54.65 -2.36
C GLU A 901 29.79 -55.69 -1.25
#